data_7f38a63a239d5b013736f6c36df86f8d
#
_entry.id   7f38a63a239d5b013736f6c36df86f8d
#
_cell.length_a   1.000
_cell.length_b   1.000
_cell.length_c   1.000
_cell.angle_alpha   90.00
_cell.angle_beta   90.00
_cell.angle_gamma   90.00
#
_symmetry.space_group_name_H-M   'P 1'
#
loop_
_entity.id
_entity.type
_entity.pdbx_description
1 polymer ?
#
loop_
_entity_poly.entity_id
_entity_poly.type
_entity_poly.pdbx_seq_one_letter_code
_entity_poly.pdbx_strand_id
1 'polypeptide(L)'
;MAASLALALVPAVAEAKGISFKPGAPGIGDPYFPLDGNGGYDVSHYGLTLSYDPDTDVLRGVAKLEITAKQDLSSFNLDLIGMNVRLALVDGWPARVSRSGGEMTVKPLKGIRRGERFNAYFLYDGVPQTIDEGVLGLSGFIHTDDGTYVAGQPDSAAYWYPVNDHPLDKASYSFSITVPRGLEAIANGELRDVSTFGPWTTWKWEAKEPMASYLTTATIGEFKVDAYKANGIKYWDAMDPDLLAEPEPRTGRQMAISQIAEPSWKRLTRTIDVPAGGGELSFWVRRETEPSWDFFFVEARPAGTEDWTTLRDLNGHNSQVTAGACNGLGSIYAQVASYIDVVNGQCVPTGTTGEWWAASGSSDGYEQWRVDLGAYAGQQVELSLTHASDDLYQIAGVELDDIVGPGGQGTTSFEADGNVFDGWTVSGPPADAPPNENDWIVGGAAQTPPTEGEVARSALDQQPQIITFLEGLFGRYPFSSAGSIVDDVEGIGFALENQTRPTYSRAFFNVRSEPAESVVVHELAHQWVGDSLAISLWRHLWLNEGFATYTEWLWSEEQGRSTAQDFFDFYASQPADDPFWSIKIGDPGPIDLFDGAVYDRGAMTLHALRTRIGDGPFFRLLREWIARNRGGNVAIPQFIALAERISGQELDPFFDEWLFTPAKPASLGDAAAMRKAGSTLRVVPGGHGPMKRVTR
;
A
#
# COMPACT_ATOMS: atom_id res chain seq x y z
N MET A 1 86.35 -40.60 32.98
CA MET A 1 86.14 -39.30 32.37
C MET A 1 84.75 -39.28 31.80
N ALA A 2 83.79 -38.72 32.49
CA ALA A 2 82.41 -38.57 32.02
C ALA A 2 82.24 -37.12 31.58
N ALA A 3 81.92 -36.88 30.29
CA ALA A 3 81.59 -35.55 29.76
C ALA A 3 80.05 -35.36 29.80
N SER A 4 79.58 -34.42 30.62
CA SER A 4 78.22 -34.00 30.70
C SER A 4 77.93 -33.03 29.56
N LEU A 5 76.97 -33.31 28.69
CA LEU A 5 76.43 -32.42 27.67
C LEU A 5 75.29 -31.66 28.33
N ALA A 6 75.47 -30.35 28.52
CA ALA A 6 74.41 -29.44 28.96
C ALA A 6 73.61 -28.96 27.73
N LEU A 7 72.36 -29.39 27.60
CA LEU A 7 71.43 -28.93 26.59
C LEU A 7 70.84 -27.59 27.06
N ALA A 8 71.16 -26.49 26.40
CA ALA A 8 70.56 -25.18 26.62
C ALA A 8 69.17 -25.14 25.98
N LEU A 9 68.11 -25.13 26.80
CA LEU A 9 66.76 -24.79 26.36
C LEU A 9 66.69 -23.30 26.03
N VAL A 10 66.61 -22.95 24.75
CA VAL A 10 66.22 -21.61 24.29
C VAL A 10 64.66 -21.52 24.39
N PRO A 11 64.12 -20.59 25.19
CA PRO A 11 62.68 -20.40 25.20
C PRO A 11 62.23 -19.88 23.84
N ALA A 12 61.34 -20.57 23.15
CA ALA A 12 60.66 -20.05 21.99
C ALA A 12 59.81 -18.84 22.40
N VAL A 13 60.25 -17.66 22.03
CA VAL A 13 59.43 -16.44 22.12
C VAL A 13 58.29 -16.63 21.13
N ALA A 14 57.11 -16.91 21.64
CA ALA A 14 55.88 -16.87 20.85
C ALA A 14 55.73 -15.42 20.33
N GLU A 15 55.94 -15.20 19.05
CA GLU A 15 55.60 -13.93 18.42
C GLU A 15 54.07 -13.74 18.62
N ALA A 16 53.71 -12.74 19.43
CA ALA A 16 52.33 -12.30 19.50
C ALA A 16 51.96 -11.81 18.09
N LYS A 17 51.13 -12.60 17.39
CA LYS A 17 50.53 -12.13 16.13
C LYS A 17 49.86 -10.79 16.37
N GLY A 18 50.45 -9.75 15.79
CA GLY A 18 49.89 -8.39 15.86
C GLY A 18 48.41 -8.43 15.37
N ILE A 19 47.55 -7.73 16.09
CA ILE A 19 46.11 -7.61 15.71
C ILE A 19 46.06 -6.96 14.32
N SER A 20 45.44 -7.67 13.36
CA SER A 20 45.26 -7.18 12.00
C SER A 20 43.84 -6.66 11.83
N PHE A 21 43.71 -5.32 11.83
CA PHE A 21 42.43 -4.66 11.57
C PHE A 21 42.12 -4.69 10.07
N LYS A 22 40.86 -5.04 9.70
CA LYS A 22 40.36 -5.09 8.33
C LYS A 22 39.18 -4.15 8.14
N PRO A 23 38.91 -3.67 6.91
CA PRO A 23 37.68 -2.97 6.61
C PRO A 23 36.47 -3.88 6.87
N GLY A 24 35.35 -3.31 7.30
CA GLY A 24 34.03 -3.93 7.22
C GLY A 24 33.62 -4.14 5.76
N ALA A 25 32.81 -5.14 5.49
CA ALA A 25 32.35 -5.42 4.13
C ALA A 25 31.27 -4.40 3.71
N PRO A 26 31.30 -3.92 2.46
CA PRO A 26 30.21 -3.13 1.89
C PRO A 26 29.15 -4.13 1.37
N GLY A 27 28.17 -4.43 2.15
CA GLY A 27 27.14 -5.42 1.89
C GLY A 27 27.19 -6.60 2.86
N ILE A 28 26.02 -7.14 3.11
CA ILE A 28 25.81 -8.25 4.04
C ILE A 28 25.77 -9.61 3.34
N GLY A 29 25.76 -9.59 1.99
CA GLY A 29 25.78 -10.77 1.13
C GLY A 29 24.41 -11.21 0.65
N ASP A 30 23.41 -10.33 0.65
CA ASP A 30 22.13 -10.59 -0.01
C ASP A 30 22.33 -10.66 -1.53
N PRO A 31 21.86 -11.74 -2.20
CA PRO A 31 22.07 -11.89 -3.63
C PRO A 31 21.19 -10.96 -4.49
N TYR A 32 20.10 -10.40 -3.93
CA TYR A 32 19.22 -9.47 -4.64
C TYR A 32 19.71 -8.03 -4.53
N PHE A 33 20.17 -7.66 -3.35
CA PHE A 33 20.69 -6.33 -3.02
C PHE A 33 22.11 -6.47 -2.44
N PRO A 34 23.14 -6.69 -3.29
CA PRO A 34 24.48 -7.05 -2.83
C PRO A 34 25.20 -5.96 -2.03
N LEU A 35 24.75 -4.72 -2.14
CA LEU A 35 25.34 -3.57 -1.44
C LEU A 35 24.48 -3.11 -0.25
N ASP A 36 23.33 -3.72 -0.01
CA ASP A 36 22.48 -3.35 1.11
C ASP A 36 22.99 -3.97 2.40
N GLY A 37 22.93 -3.17 3.43
CA GLY A 37 23.50 -3.49 4.72
C GLY A 37 25.01 -3.64 4.66
N ASN A 38 25.62 -3.81 5.82
CA ASN A 38 27.08 -3.75 5.95
C ASN A 38 27.61 -4.80 6.93
N GLY A 39 28.74 -5.41 6.60
CA GLY A 39 29.34 -6.45 7.40
C GLY A 39 30.41 -5.97 8.38
N GLY A 40 30.66 -6.79 9.42
CA GLY A 40 31.73 -6.59 10.39
C GLY A 40 31.34 -5.94 11.71
N TYR A 41 30.09 -5.53 11.86
CA TYR A 41 29.54 -4.97 13.07
C TYR A 41 28.03 -5.29 13.21
N ASP A 42 27.37 -4.76 14.23
CA ASP A 42 25.98 -4.95 14.56
C ASP A 42 25.50 -3.71 15.34
N VAL A 43 24.45 -3.07 14.88
CA VAL A 43 23.88 -1.89 15.53
C VAL A 43 22.83 -2.31 16.54
N SER A 44 22.96 -1.90 17.80
CA SER A 44 21.99 -2.22 18.84
C SER A 44 20.97 -1.12 19.06
N HIS A 45 21.28 0.14 18.71
CA HIS A 45 20.39 1.28 18.88
C HIS A 45 20.70 2.42 17.91
N TYR A 46 19.65 3.02 17.37
CA TYR A 46 19.69 4.29 16.65
C TYR A 46 18.98 5.38 17.46
N GLY A 47 19.68 6.46 17.77
CA GLY A 47 19.11 7.68 18.33
C GLY A 47 19.06 8.76 17.25
N LEU A 48 17.88 9.07 16.72
CA LEU A 48 17.69 10.01 15.64
C LEU A 48 17.10 11.32 16.20
N THR A 49 17.87 12.42 16.07
CA THR A 49 17.38 13.78 16.38
C THR A 49 17.26 14.51 15.06
N LEU A 50 16.03 14.81 14.67
CA LEU A 50 15.66 15.31 13.36
C LEU A 50 14.99 16.68 13.47
N SER A 51 15.20 17.53 12.48
CA SER A 51 14.42 18.74 12.25
C SER A 51 14.08 18.81 10.77
N TYR A 52 12.79 18.88 10.47
CA TYR A 52 12.28 18.98 9.12
C TYR A 52 11.41 20.22 8.95
N ASP A 53 11.48 20.81 7.79
CA ASP A 53 10.75 22.02 7.41
C ASP A 53 10.14 21.81 6.03
N PRO A 54 8.80 21.55 5.93
CA PRO A 54 8.12 21.29 4.67
C PRO A 54 8.23 22.43 3.64
N ASP A 55 8.34 23.70 4.09
CA ASP A 55 8.51 24.83 3.16
C ASP A 55 9.79 24.72 2.29
N THR A 56 10.75 23.92 2.73
CA THR A 56 12.08 23.79 2.10
C THR A 56 12.48 22.34 1.81
N ASP A 57 11.72 21.38 2.30
CA ASP A 57 12.03 19.94 2.31
C ASP A 57 13.38 19.57 2.95
N VAL A 58 13.96 20.48 3.70
CA VAL A 58 15.28 20.26 4.29
C VAL A 58 15.17 19.49 5.60
N LEU A 59 15.71 18.27 5.58
CA LEU A 59 15.96 17.49 6.77
C LEU A 59 17.37 17.79 7.34
N ARG A 60 17.44 18.08 8.64
CA ARG A 60 18.70 18.15 9.40
C ARG A 60 18.66 17.10 10.48
N GLY A 61 19.68 16.25 10.53
CA GLY A 61 19.73 15.12 11.44
C GLY A 61 21.02 15.00 12.24
N VAL A 62 20.88 14.48 13.45
CA VAL A 62 21.96 13.88 14.22
C VAL A 62 21.59 12.42 14.44
N ALA A 63 22.36 11.52 13.83
CA ALA A 63 22.24 10.09 14.10
C ALA A 63 23.32 9.65 15.10
N LYS A 64 22.90 9.07 16.22
CA LYS A 64 23.76 8.39 17.20
C LYS A 64 23.52 6.89 17.05
N LEU A 65 24.56 6.14 16.74
CA LEU A 65 24.52 4.69 16.62
C LEU A 65 25.32 4.05 17.76
N GLU A 66 24.73 3.04 18.43
CA GLU A 66 25.41 2.20 19.40
C GLU A 66 25.74 0.87 18.74
N ILE A 67 27.05 0.60 18.58
CA ILE A 67 27.54 -0.44 17.69
C ILE A 67 28.44 -1.43 18.44
N THR A 68 28.36 -2.72 18.05
CA THR A 68 29.29 -3.75 18.52
C THR A 68 30.09 -4.32 17.34
N ALA A 69 31.40 -4.26 17.39
CA ALA A 69 32.27 -4.83 16.36
C ALA A 69 32.21 -6.37 16.36
N LYS A 70 31.94 -6.98 15.22
CA LYS A 70 31.97 -8.44 15.05
C LYS A 70 33.32 -8.97 14.53
N GLN A 71 34.19 -8.05 14.06
CA GLN A 71 35.58 -8.32 13.67
C GLN A 71 36.50 -7.19 14.13
N ASP A 72 37.82 -7.34 13.99
CA ASP A 72 38.77 -6.24 14.19
C ASP A 72 38.69 -5.27 13.01
N LEU A 73 38.10 -4.07 13.22
CA LEU A 73 37.74 -3.12 12.20
C LEU A 73 38.78 -2.00 12.02
N SER A 74 39.30 -1.79 10.82
CA SER A 74 40.06 -0.59 10.43
C SER A 74 39.15 0.55 9.91
N SER A 75 37.94 0.18 9.41
CA SER A 75 36.86 1.06 8.97
C SER A 75 35.55 0.23 8.95
N PHE A 76 34.42 0.90 8.93
CA PHE A 76 33.10 0.31 8.72
C PHE A 76 32.32 1.15 7.73
N ASN A 77 31.28 0.58 7.13
CA ASN A 77 30.42 1.27 6.19
C ASN A 77 29.03 1.47 6.80
N LEU A 78 28.28 2.42 6.24
CA LEU A 78 26.86 2.66 6.44
C LEU A 78 26.26 3.06 5.10
N ASP A 79 25.00 2.79 4.92
CA ASP A 79 24.22 3.21 3.77
C ASP A 79 23.69 4.63 4.03
N LEU A 80 23.86 5.53 3.07
CA LEU A 80 23.29 6.88 3.10
C LEU A 80 23.26 7.44 1.68
N ILE A 81 22.12 7.84 1.19
CA ILE A 81 21.94 8.31 -0.19
C ILE A 81 21.43 9.76 -0.18
N GLY A 82 21.94 10.58 -1.08
CA GLY A 82 21.46 11.96 -1.28
C GLY A 82 21.84 12.98 -0.19
N MET A 83 22.08 12.55 1.04
CA MET A 83 22.32 13.43 2.19
C MET A 83 23.79 13.81 2.35
N ASN A 84 24.06 15.01 2.90
CA ASN A 84 25.40 15.54 3.15
C ASN A 84 25.85 15.29 4.59
N VAL A 85 26.99 14.65 4.80
CA VAL A 85 27.57 14.46 6.14
C VAL A 85 28.48 15.67 6.47
N ARG A 86 28.15 16.41 7.52
CA ARG A 86 28.88 17.59 7.99
C ARG A 86 29.94 17.26 9.04
N LEU A 87 29.65 16.23 9.87
CA LEU A 87 30.56 15.78 10.90
C LEU A 87 30.35 14.29 11.16
N ALA A 88 31.44 13.54 11.34
CA ALA A 88 31.41 12.18 11.82
C ALA A 88 32.34 12.01 13.00
N LEU A 89 31.85 11.40 14.08
CA LEU A 89 32.65 11.11 15.29
C LEU A 89 32.51 9.61 15.61
N VAL A 90 33.59 8.99 16.04
CA VAL A 90 33.60 7.65 16.64
C VAL A 90 34.17 7.78 18.04
N ASP A 91 33.41 7.41 19.07
CA ASP A 91 33.69 7.59 20.50
C ASP A 91 34.16 9.04 20.84
N GLY A 92 33.49 10.01 20.23
CA GLY A 92 33.78 11.43 20.42
C GLY A 92 35.01 11.96 19.67
N TRP A 93 35.74 11.14 18.92
CA TRP A 93 36.86 11.52 18.10
C TRP A 93 36.47 11.69 16.62
N PRO A 94 36.95 12.70 15.91
CA PRO A 94 36.67 12.86 14.49
C PRO A 94 37.09 11.64 13.67
N ALA A 95 36.18 11.17 12.80
CA ALA A 95 36.42 10.10 11.86
C ALA A 95 36.45 10.66 10.41
N ARG A 96 37.16 9.99 9.52
CA ARG A 96 37.15 10.33 8.09
C ARG A 96 36.01 9.62 7.41
N VAL A 97 35.29 10.35 6.59
CA VAL A 97 34.19 9.80 5.76
C VAL A 97 34.58 9.86 4.30
N SER A 98 34.32 8.80 3.56
CA SER A 98 34.37 8.76 2.11
C SER A 98 33.09 8.12 1.56
N ARG A 99 32.67 8.51 0.36
CA ARG A 99 31.43 8.08 -0.27
C ARG A 99 31.70 7.41 -1.61
N SER A 100 30.94 6.36 -1.92
CA SER A 100 30.93 5.69 -3.22
C SER A 100 29.52 5.17 -3.50
N GLY A 101 28.76 5.90 -4.34
CA GLY A 101 27.33 5.62 -4.49
C GLY A 101 26.59 5.83 -3.16
N GLY A 102 25.76 4.87 -2.77
CA GLY A 102 25.05 4.80 -1.49
C GLY A 102 25.95 4.55 -0.29
N GLU A 103 27.10 3.94 -0.51
CA GLU A 103 28.04 3.55 0.54
C GLU A 103 28.76 4.73 1.20
N MET A 104 28.75 4.76 2.52
CA MET A 104 29.48 5.71 3.36
C MET A 104 30.51 4.99 4.21
N THR A 105 31.79 4.99 3.79
CA THR A 105 32.89 4.41 4.57
C THR A 105 33.35 5.35 5.67
N VAL A 106 33.33 4.89 6.91
CA VAL A 106 33.76 5.61 8.12
C VAL A 106 35.08 5.01 8.61
N LYS A 107 36.14 5.85 8.68
CA LYS A 107 37.44 5.45 9.16
C LYS A 107 37.75 6.15 10.49
N PRO A 108 37.67 5.42 11.62
CA PRO A 108 38.06 5.97 12.93
C PRO A 108 39.56 6.24 13.03
N LEU A 109 39.97 7.04 14.03
CA LEU A 109 41.39 7.32 14.27
C LEU A 109 42.19 6.09 14.70
N LYS A 110 41.53 5.12 15.36
CA LYS A 110 42.13 3.88 15.83
C LYS A 110 41.25 2.71 15.38
N GLY A 111 41.88 1.57 15.11
CA GLY A 111 41.14 0.34 14.84
C GLY A 111 40.29 -0.08 16.06
N ILE A 112 39.14 -0.64 15.79
CA ILE A 112 38.14 -1.13 16.78
C ILE A 112 38.28 -2.64 16.88
N ARG A 113 38.40 -3.19 18.09
CA ARG A 113 38.60 -4.61 18.30
C ARG A 113 37.28 -5.39 18.24
N ARG A 114 37.32 -6.62 17.78
CA ARG A 114 36.19 -7.53 17.87
C ARG A 114 35.63 -7.60 19.28
N GLY A 115 34.31 -7.45 19.40
CA GLY A 115 33.56 -7.45 20.67
C GLY A 115 33.57 -6.10 21.38
N GLU A 116 34.31 -5.10 20.89
CA GLU A 116 34.30 -3.74 21.43
C GLU A 116 32.96 -3.05 21.07
N ARG A 117 32.38 -2.35 22.06
CA ARG A 117 31.23 -1.47 21.85
C ARG A 117 31.75 -0.06 21.64
N PHE A 118 31.20 0.62 20.66
CA PHE A 118 31.55 1.99 20.33
C PHE A 118 30.31 2.77 19.85
N ASN A 119 30.41 4.10 19.92
CA ASN A 119 29.36 4.97 19.41
C ASN A 119 29.85 5.72 18.17
N ALA A 120 28.98 5.80 17.15
CA ALA A 120 29.19 6.67 16.01
C ALA A 120 28.14 7.80 16.02
N TYR A 121 28.57 9.02 15.66
CA TYR A 121 27.70 10.19 15.58
C TYR A 121 27.88 10.85 14.22
N PHE A 122 26.76 11.16 13.57
CA PHE A 122 26.75 11.83 12.28
C PHE A 122 25.85 13.05 12.35
N LEU A 123 26.42 14.23 12.04
CA LEU A 123 25.64 15.42 11.74
C LEU A 123 25.48 15.48 10.24
N TYR A 124 24.25 15.54 9.75
CA TYR A 124 23.96 15.52 8.32
C TYR A 124 22.76 16.41 7.98
N ASP A 125 22.65 16.77 6.72
CA ASP A 125 21.52 17.53 6.17
C ASP A 125 21.34 17.27 4.67
N GLY A 126 20.20 17.65 4.16
CA GLY A 126 19.86 17.57 2.75
C GLY A 126 18.34 17.57 2.54
N VAL A 127 17.94 17.41 1.30
CA VAL A 127 16.56 17.10 0.93
C VAL A 127 16.52 15.59 0.68
N PRO A 128 15.83 14.82 1.51
CA PRO A 128 15.63 13.38 1.28
C PRO A 128 14.91 13.15 -0.03
N GLN A 129 15.05 11.97 -0.61
CA GLN A 129 14.51 11.71 -1.94
C GLN A 129 13.23 10.88 -1.85
N THR A 130 12.21 11.30 -2.61
CA THR A 130 11.13 10.43 -3.05
C THR A 130 11.66 9.57 -4.18
N ILE A 131 11.39 8.27 -4.14
CA ILE A 131 11.82 7.30 -5.13
C ILE A 131 10.59 6.84 -5.89
N ASP A 132 10.68 6.82 -7.23
CA ASP A 132 9.65 6.21 -8.08
C ASP A 132 10.14 4.82 -8.49
N GLU A 133 9.60 3.81 -7.85
CA GLU A 133 9.86 2.39 -8.13
C GLU A 133 9.06 1.88 -9.34
N GLY A 134 8.46 2.78 -10.09
CA GLY A 134 7.68 2.49 -11.29
C GLY A 134 6.40 1.73 -10.94
N VAL A 135 6.43 0.41 -10.97
CA VAL A 135 5.22 -0.40 -10.72
C VAL A 135 4.83 -0.46 -9.25
N LEU A 136 5.80 -0.32 -8.34
CA LEU A 136 5.55 -0.30 -6.89
C LEU A 136 5.02 1.05 -6.41
N GLY A 137 5.11 2.10 -7.26
CA GLY A 137 4.71 3.45 -6.90
C GLY A 137 5.83 4.22 -6.19
N LEU A 138 5.45 5.22 -5.39
CA LEU A 138 6.39 6.06 -4.66
C LEU A 138 6.85 5.36 -3.38
N SER A 139 8.14 5.51 -3.05
CA SER A 139 8.74 5.00 -1.81
C SER A 139 9.79 5.97 -1.26
N GLY A 140 10.41 5.63 -0.12
CA GLY A 140 11.43 6.42 0.51
C GLY A 140 10.85 7.50 1.42
N PHE A 141 11.37 8.71 1.30
CA PHE A 141 10.90 9.90 2.02
C PHE A 141 10.03 10.71 1.05
N ILE A 142 8.74 10.39 1.03
CA ILE A 142 7.79 10.94 0.05
C ILE A 142 7.35 12.32 0.56
N HIS A 143 7.54 13.35 -0.26
CA HIS A 143 7.09 14.71 0.06
C HIS A 143 5.59 14.83 -0.21
N THR A 144 4.85 15.34 0.76
CA THR A 144 3.43 15.66 0.67
C THR A 144 3.25 17.19 0.64
N ASP A 145 2.06 17.69 0.47
CA ASP A 145 1.77 19.13 0.43
C ASP A 145 1.96 19.82 1.78
N ASP A 146 1.81 19.08 2.89
CA ASP A 146 1.96 19.57 4.26
C ASP A 146 3.16 18.99 5.02
N GLY A 147 3.83 17.95 4.46
CA GLY A 147 4.92 17.30 5.15
C GLY A 147 5.61 16.17 4.42
N THR A 148 5.54 14.97 4.96
CA THR A 148 6.19 13.79 4.39
C THR A 148 5.56 12.49 4.87
N TYR A 149 5.48 11.52 3.97
CA TYR A 149 5.11 10.14 4.24
C TYR A 149 6.33 9.23 4.03
N VAL A 150 6.64 8.36 5.00
CA VAL A 150 7.87 7.54 4.95
C VAL A 150 7.52 6.07 4.80
N ALA A 151 7.93 5.49 3.66
CA ALA A 151 7.80 4.07 3.34
C ALA A 151 9.15 3.51 2.89
N GLY A 152 9.71 2.55 3.63
CA GLY A 152 11.13 2.18 3.52
C GLY A 152 11.46 0.85 2.83
N GLN A 153 10.49 0.05 2.39
CA GLN A 153 10.72 -1.26 1.81
C GLN A 153 11.11 -1.16 0.32
N PRO A 154 12.15 -1.91 -0.16
CA PRO A 154 12.99 -2.82 0.63
C PRO A 154 14.17 -2.15 1.35
N ASP A 155 14.75 -1.03 0.86
CA ASP A 155 16.05 -0.48 1.26
C ASP A 155 16.10 1.06 1.29
N SER A 156 14.94 1.71 1.49
CA SER A 156 14.84 3.16 1.37
C SER A 156 15.14 3.95 2.66
N ALA A 157 15.47 3.29 3.77
CA ALA A 157 15.87 3.98 4.99
C ALA A 157 17.18 4.77 4.79
N ALA A 158 18.07 4.33 3.90
CA ALA A 158 19.31 5.00 3.52
C ALA A 158 19.12 6.40 2.92
N TYR A 159 17.92 6.76 2.48
CA TYR A 159 17.64 8.05 1.86
C TYR A 159 17.41 9.20 2.85
N TRP A 160 17.25 8.89 4.15
CA TRP A 160 16.99 9.94 5.14
C TRP A 160 17.82 9.88 6.42
N TYR A 161 18.51 8.76 6.73
CA TYR A 161 19.49 8.71 7.83
C TYR A 161 20.59 7.67 7.56
N PRO A 162 21.80 7.83 8.18
CA PRO A 162 22.87 6.83 8.06
C PRO A 162 22.47 5.52 8.75
N VAL A 163 22.45 4.43 8.03
CA VAL A 163 21.88 3.16 8.48
C VAL A 163 22.70 1.96 8.02
N ASN A 164 22.48 0.81 8.64
CA ASN A 164 22.84 -0.52 8.13
C ASN A 164 21.55 -1.08 7.53
N ASP A 165 21.32 -0.83 6.23
CA ASP A 165 20.00 -0.96 5.60
C ASP A 165 19.73 -2.38 5.09
N HIS A 166 19.44 -3.28 6.03
CA HIS A 166 19.05 -4.66 5.72
C HIS A 166 18.25 -5.29 6.87
N PRO A 167 17.23 -6.11 6.62
CA PRO A 167 16.43 -6.78 7.65
C PRO A 167 17.22 -7.61 8.66
N LEU A 168 18.43 -8.02 8.30
CA LEU A 168 19.29 -8.84 9.17
C LEU A 168 19.87 -8.05 10.35
N ASP A 169 20.05 -6.72 10.26
CA ASP A 169 20.56 -5.88 11.35
C ASP A 169 19.42 -5.11 12.01
N LYS A 170 18.82 -5.73 13.02
CA LYS A 170 17.69 -5.17 13.78
C LYS A 170 18.19 -4.41 15.00
N ALA A 171 17.66 -3.23 15.23
CA ALA A 171 18.03 -2.37 16.35
C ALA A 171 16.81 -1.75 17.05
N SER A 172 16.99 -1.24 18.27
CA SER A 172 16.01 -0.35 18.90
C SER A 172 16.18 1.08 18.42
N TYR A 173 15.11 1.89 18.50
CA TYR A 173 15.13 3.27 18.02
C TYR A 173 14.61 4.27 19.06
N SER A 174 15.18 5.46 19.05
CA SER A 174 14.62 6.63 19.71
C SER A 174 14.61 7.82 18.73
N PHE A 175 13.47 8.46 18.61
CA PHE A 175 13.27 9.60 17.70
C PHE A 175 13.00 10.86 18.51
N SER A 176 13.60 11.97 18.09
CA SER A 176 13.30 13.31 18.55
C SER A 176 13.12 14.20 17.31
N ILE A 177 11.88 14.40 16.89
CA ILE A 177 11.55 15.04 15.61
C ILE A 177 10.98 16.43 15.89
N THR A 178 11.62 17.46 15.36
CA THR A 178 11.21 18.87 15.50
C THR A 178 10.69 19.38 14.17
N VAL A 179 9.44 19.87 14.19
CA VAL A 179 8.70 20.36 13.03
C VAL A 179 8.07 21.72 13.31
N PRO A 180 7.63 22.50 12.33
CA PRO A 180 6.81 23.68 12.52
C PRO A 180 5.60 23.38 13.42
N ARG A 181 5.18 24.39 14.19
CA ARG A 181 4.03 24.25 15.07
C ARG A 181 2.75 24.13 14.26
N GLY A 182 1.95 23.12 14.56
CA GLY A 182 0.71 22.78 13.85
C GLY A 182 0.81 21.43 13.16
N LEU A 183 2.06 20.96 12.93
CA LEU A 183 2.30 19.65 12.37
C LEU A 183 2.57 18.61 13.45
N GLU A 184 2.10 17.42 13.22
CA GLU A 184 2.41 16.22 13.96
C GLU A 184 3.62 15.51 13.32
N ALA A 185 4.40 14.82 14.15
CA ALA A 185 5.47 13.94 13.69
C ALA A 185 5.28 12.56 14.32
N ILE A 186 4.93 11.60 13.48
CA ILE A 186 4.58 10.24 13.89
C ILE A 186 5.75 9.29 13.58
N ALA A 187 6.14 8.47 14.57
CA ALA A 187 7.19 7.47 14.41
C ALA A 187 6.83 6.17 15.13
N ASN A 188 7.67 5.16 14.96
CA ASN A 188 7.52 3.84 15.58
C ASN A 188 7.57 3.89 17.13
N GLY A 189 6.88 2.98 17.78
CA GLY A 189 6.95 2.77 19.22
C GLY A 189 5.98 3.62 20.03
N GLU A 190 6.36 3.98 21.25
CA GLU A 190 5.54 4.76 22.18
C GLU A 190 5.91 6.24 22.17
N LEU A 191 4.90 7.12 22.11
CA LEU A 191 5.08 8.55 22.34
C LEU A 191 5.51 8.78 23.79
N ARG A 192 6.64 9.49 23.99
CA ARG A 192 7.23 9.77 25.29
C ARG A 192 7.03 11.21 25.76
N ASP A 193 7.10 12.15 24.83
CA ASP A 193 7.04 13.58 25.15
C ASP A 193 6.64 14.38 23.91
N VAL A 194 5.91 15.46 24.11
CA VAL A 194 5.66 16.50 23.11
C VAL A 194 5.91 17.84 23.75
N SER A 195 6.78 18.64 23.16
CA SER A 195 7.15 19.95 23.71
C SER A 195 7.23 21.01 22.63
N THR A 196 6.56 22.15 22.84
CA THR A 196 6.54 23.28 21.91
C THR A 196 7.40 24.42 22.45
N PHE A 197 8.30 24.92 21.60
CA PHE A 197 9.10 26.09 21.89
C PHE A 197 9.11 27.07 20.70
N GLY A 198 8.53 28.23 20.88
CA GLY A 198 8.39 29.23 19.81
C GLY A 198 7.53 28.68 18.64
N PRO A 199 8.02 28.75 17.40
CA PRO A 199 7.33 28.25 16.22
C PRO A 199 7.52 26.75 15.98
N TRP A 200 8.14 26.01 16.89
CA TRP A 200 8.54 24.61 16.70
C TRP A 200 7.91 23.71 17.75
N THR A 201 7.53 22.48 17.34
CA THR A 201 7.10 21.39 18.20
C THR A 201 8.05 20.20 18.04
N THR A 202 8.47 19.61 19.15
CA THR A 202 9.33 18.41 19.17
C THR A 202 8.54 17.22 19.71
N TRP A 203 8.52 16.18 18.92
CA TRP A 203 7.87 14.89 19.23
C TRP A 203 8.94 13.85 19.57
N LYS A 204 8.78 13.12 20.68
CA LYS A 204 9.74 12.08 21.10
C LYS A 204 9.08 10.72 21.15
N TRP A 205 9.60 9.80 20.36
CA TRP A 205 9.14 8.42 20.26
C TRP A 205 10.23 7.44 20.65
N GLU A 206 9.86 6.25 21.14
CA GLU A 206 10.77 5.19 21.54
C GLU A 206 10.24 3.82 21.12
N ALA A 207 10.92 3.15 20.20
CA ALA A 207 10.74 1.76 19.80
C ALA A 207 11.84 0.90 20.45
N LYS A 208 11.48 0.18 21.48
CA LYS A 208 12.45 -0.59 22.32
C LYS A 208 12.79 -1.95 21.75
N GLU A 209 11.83 -2.54 21.09
CA GLU A 209 11.96 -3.86 20.48
C GLU A 209 12.80 -3.76 19.20
N PRO A 210 13.66 -4.76 18.92
CA PRO A 210 14.48 -4.74 17.71
C PRO A 210 13.62 -4.67 16.45
N MET A 211 13.96 -3.74 15.55
CA MET A 211 13.24 -3.41 14.33
C MET A 211 14.21 -3.33 13.16
N ALA A 212 13.85 -3.89 12.01
CA ALA A 212 14.59 -3.73 10.77
C ALA A 212 14.49 -2.27 10.26
N SER A 213 15.47 -1.82 9.51
CA SER A 213 15.58 -0.44 9.03
C SER A 213 14.40 -0.03 8.13
N TYR A 214 13.96 -0.90 7.23
CA TYR A 214 12.87 -0.62 6.29
C TYR A 214 11.52 -0.34 6.99
N LEU A 215 11.36 -0.82 8.23
CA LEU A 215 10.17 -0.62 9.05
C LEU A 215 10.13 0.74 9.76
N THR A 216 11.19 1.55 9.64
CA THR A 216 11.23 2.85 10.30
C THR A 216 10.38 3.87 9.56
N THR A 217 9.61 4.65 10.32
CA THR A 217 8.87 5.80 9.79
C THR A 217 9.14 7.05 10.62
N ALA A 218 9.06 8.21 9.98
CA ALA A 218 9.09 9.54 10.55
C ALA A 218 8.16 10.43 9.72
N THR A 219 6.89 10.03 9.62
CA THR A 219 5.85 10.70 8.86
C THR A 219 5.42 11.98 9.55
N ILE A 220 5.28 13.07 8.80
CA ILE A 220 5.03 14.43 9.30
C ILE A 220 3.92 15.03 8.45
N GLY A 221 2.94 15.66 9.08
CA GLY A 221 1.82 16.31 8.40
C GLY A 221 0.79 16.87 9.38
N GLU A 222 -0.32 17.35 8.86
CA GLU A 222 -1.50 17.76 9.62
C GLU A 222 -2.35 16.53 9.94
N PHE A 223 -2.01 15.80 11.00
CA PHE A 223 -2.72 14.59 11.39
C PHE A 223 -3.70 14.82 12.54
N LYS A 224 -4.87 14.20 12.46
CA LYS A 224 -5.69 13.92 13.61
C LYS A 224 -5.24 12.61 14.26
N VAL A 225 -4.66 12.70 15.46
CA VAL A 225 -4.15 11.53 16.20
C VAL A 225 -5.15 11.10 17.26
N ASP A 226 -5.69 9.90 17.12
CA ASP A 226 -6.53 9.24 18.11
C ASP A 226 -5.66 8.30 18.96
N ALA A 227 -5.47 8.66 20.26
CA ALA A 227 -4.67 7.88 21.20
C ALA A 227 -5.56 7.19 22.24
N TYR A 228 -5.47 5.86 22.32
CA TYR A 228 -6.29 5.08 23.25
C TYR A 228 -5.55 3.84 23.78
N LYS A 229 -6.23 3.06 24.61
CA LYS A 229 -5.70 1.81 25.15
C LYS A 229 -6.77 0.72 25.08
N ALA A 230 -6.42 -0.42 24.48
CA ALA A 230 -7.25 -1.61 24.44
C ALA A 230 -6.39 -2.86 24.68
N ASN A 231 -6.92 -3.86 25.37
CA ASN A 231 -6.26 -5.16 25.65
C ASN A 231 -4.83 -5.04 26.23
N GLY A 232 -4.55 -3.93 26.93
CA GLY A 232 -3.24 -3.68 27.52
C GLY A 232 -2.23 -3.01 26.60
N ILE A 233 -2.54 -2.85 25.32
CA ILE A 233 -1.73 -2.19 24.28
C ILE A 233 -2.16 -0.73 24.17
N LYS A 234 -1.20 0.16 23.89
CA LYS A 234 -1.45 1.58 23.59
C LYS A 234 -1.49 1.75 22.07
N TYR A 235 -2.45 2.50 21.59
CA TYR A 235 -2.65 2.80 20.16
C TYR A 235 -2.46 4.27 19.90
N TRP A 236 -1.92 4.59 18.74
CA TRP A 236 -1.88 5.93 18.13
C TRP A 236 -2.23 5.77 16.66
N ASP A 237 -3.45 6.16 16.30
CA ASP A 237 -3.92 6.17 14.93
C ASP A 237 -3.87 7.60 14.42
N ALA A 238 -3.03 7.85 13.43
CA ALA A 238 -2.86 9.13 12.78
C ALA A 238 -3.57 9.10 11.42
N MET A 239 -4.46 10.04 11.19
CA MET A 239 -5.23 10.14 9.95
C MET A 239 -5.21 11.58 9.47
N ASP A 240 -4.94 11.76 8.20
CA ASP A 240 -5.05 13.05 7.56
C ASP A 240 -6.52 13.54 7.62
N PRO A 241 -6.78 14.77 8.08
CA PRO A 241 -8.16 15.30 8.18
C PRO A 241 -8.83 15.49 6.83
N ASP A 242 -8.10 15.67 5.74
CA ASP A 242 -8.66 15.86 4.40
C ASP A 242 -9.36 14.61 3.89
N LEU A 243 -8.93 13.42 4.34
CA LEU A 243 -9.64 12.17 4.08
C LEU A 243 -11.04 12.09 4.72
N LEU A 244 -11.32 12.95 5.71
CA LEU A 244 -12.59 13.04 6.41
C LEU A 244 -13.47 14.18 5.89
N ALA A 245 -12.99 14.95 4.93
CA ALA A 245 -13.72 16.06 4.37
C ALA A 245 -14.90 15.55 3.53
N GLU A 246 -16.13 15.72 4.03
CA GLU A 246 -17.34 15.43 3.26
C GLU A 246 -17.44 16.38 2.07
N PRO A 247 -17.83 15.89 0.87
CA PRO A 247 -18.04 16.74 -0.27
C PRO A 247 -19.23 17.70 -0.03
N GLU A 248 -18.94 18.99 -0.03
CA GLU A 248 -19.95 20.02 0.13
C GLU A 248 -20.61 20.36 -1.23
N PRO A 249 -21.92 20.68 -1.27
CA PRO A 249 -22.55 21.24 -2.46
C PRO A 249 -21.80 22.47 -2.94
N ARG A 250 -21.68 22.62 -4.26
CA ARG A 250 -20.99 23.79 -4.83
C ARG A 250 -21.68 25.11 -4.45
N THR A 251 -23.01 25.10 -4.47
CA THR A 251 -23.85 26.22 -4.00
C THR A 251 -24.97 25.69 -3.13
N GLY A 252 -25.44 26.51 -2.22
CA GLY A 252 -26.59 26.19 -1.40
C GLY A 252 -26.33 25.08 -0.36
N ARG A 253 -27.21 24.06 -0.32
CA ARG A 253 -27.21 23.00 0.70
C ARG A 253 -27.42 21.61 0.12
N GLN A 254 -27.77 21.51 -1.14
CA GLN A 254 -28.13 20.25 -1.81
C GLN A 254 -27.48 20.15 -3.19
N MET A 255 -27.28 18.93 -3.63
CA MET A 255 -26.73 18.55 -4.94
C MET A 255 -27.37 17.24 -5.39
N ALA A 256 -27.23 16.86 -6.64
CA ALA A 256 -27.60 15.53 -7.09
C ALA A 256 -26.40 14.58 -6.90
N ILE A 257 -26.64 13.43 -6.27
CA ILE A 257 -25.64 12.43 -5.87
C ILE A 257 -25.96 11.11 -6.57
N SER A 258 -25.00 10.52 -7.28
CA SER A 258 -25.24 9.29 -8.04
C SER A 258 -25.38 8.03 -7.18
N GLN A 259 -24.95 8.06 -5.94
CA GLN A 259 -24.86 6.92 -5.03
C GLN A 259 -24.03 5.74 -5.60
N ILE A 260 -23.77 4.73 -4.78
CA ILE A 260 -23.00 3.54 -5.16
C ILE A 260 -23.95 2.44 -5.62
N ALA A 261 -23.67 1.83 -6.77
CA ALA A 261 -24.29 0.59 -7.26
C ALA A 261 -23.39 -0.05 -8.32
N GLU A 262 -23.22 -1.35 -8.28
CA GLU A 262 -22.37 -2.14 -9.18
C GLU A 262 -23.07 -3.41 -9.65
N PRO A 263 -23.17 -3.62 -10.95
CA PRO A 263 -22.98 -2.64 -12.03
C PRO A 263 -24.10 -1.60 -12.07
N SER A 264 -23.86 -0.42 -12.65
CA SER A 264 -24.91 0.58 -12.78
C SER A 264 -24.80 1.45 -14.05
N TRP A 265 -25.96 1.91 -14.52
CA TRP A 265 -26.08 2.93 -15.58
C TRP A 265 -27.16 3.92 -15.14
N LYS A 266 -26.75 5.00 -14.52
CA LYS A 266 -27.62 5.95 -13.82
C LYS A 266 -27.84 7.18 -14.69
N ARG A 267 -29.08 7.41 -15.10
CA ARG A 267 -29.45 8.52 -15.98
C ARG A 267 -30.27 9.54 -15.23
N LEU A 268 -29.79 10.78 -15.23
CA LEU A 268 -30.58 11.97 -14.87
C LEU A 268 -30.98 12.68 -16.16
N THR A 269 -32.23 12.52 -16.60
CA THR A 269 -32.70 12.92 -17.94
C THR A 269 -33.62 14.11 -17.91
N ARG A 270 -33.59 14.88 -19.01
CA ARG A 270 -34.56 15.94 -19.29
C ARG A 270 -34.74 16.16 -20.78
N THR A 271 -36.00 16.35 -21.19
CA THR A 271 -36.31 16.81 -22.54
C THR A 271 -36.25 18.34 -22.58
N ILE A 272 -35.49 18.89 -23.55
CA ILE A 272 -35.24 20.31 -23.73
C ILE A 272 -35.57 20.72 -25.15
N ASP A 273 -36.27 21.85 -25.34
CA ASP A 273 -36.45 22.50 -26.64
C ASP A 273 -35.22 23.39 -26.97
N VAL A 274 -34.34 22.96 -27.84
CA VAL A 274 -33.15 23.72 -28.20
C VAL A 274 -33.55 24.91 -29.06
N PRO A 275 -33.21 26.15 -28.73
CA PRO A 275 -33.52 27.33 -29.51
C PRO A 275 -33.03 27.22 -30.96
N ALA A 276 -33.68 27.86 -31.93
CA ALA A 276 -33.30 27.86 -33.34
C ALA A 276 -31.86 28.38 -33.62
N GLY A 277 -31.31 29.14 -32.69
CA GLY A 277 -29.93 29.61 -32.71
C GLY A 277 -28.92 28.69 -32.05
N GLY A 278 -29.36 27.51 -31.61
CA GLY A 278 -28.54 26.62 -30.76
C GLY A 278 -28.58 27.03 -29.29
N GLY A 279 -27.63 26.54 -28.53
CA GLY A 279 -27.47 26.86 -27.09
C GLY A 279 -26.50 25.91 -26.43
N GLU A 280 -26.18 26.19 -25.18
CA GLU A 280 -25.30 25.36 -24.35
C GLU A 280 -26.04 24.81 -23.13
N LEU A 281 -25.70 23.58 -22.75
CA LEU A 281 -25.91 23.04 -21.42
C LEU A 281 -24.65 23.28 -20.62
N SER A 282 -24.74 23.82 -19.40
CA SER A 282 -23.62 23.89 -18.49
C SER A 282 -24.03 23.36 -17.12
N PHE A 283 -23.09 22.78 -16.39
CA PHE A 283 -23.29 22.29 -15.03
C PHE A 283 -21.93 22.17 -14.35
N TRP A 284 -21.96 22.01 -13.04
CA TRP A 284 -20.77 21.67 -12.27
C TRP A 284 -20.87 20.21 -11.84
N VAL A 285 -19.74 19.51 -11.92
CA VAL A 285 -19.64 18.11 -11.56
C VAL A 285 -18.37 17.87 -10.74
N ARG A 286 -18.49 17.11 -9.67
CA ARG A 286 -17.39 16.47 -8.96
C ARG A 286 -17.47 14.97 -9.23
N ARG A 287 -16.33 14.36 -9.50
CA ARG A 287 -16.23 12.94 -9.82
C ARG A 287 -15.16 12.28 -8.96
N GLU A 288 -15.53 11.14 -8.40
CA GLU A 288 -14.64 10.14 -7.82
C GLU A 288 -15.07 8.80 -8.39
N THR A 289 -14.52 8.42 -9.55
CA THR A 289 -14.89 7.20 -10.29
C THR A 289 -13.67 6.34 -10.55
N GLU A 290 -13.83 5.01 -10.65
CA GLU A 290 -12.71 4.12 -10.92
C GLU A 290 -12.02 4.48 -12.24
N PRO A 291 -10.71 4.80 -12.21
CA PRO A 291 -10.01 5.24 -13.41
C PRO A 291 -10.05 4.18 -14.52
N SER A 292 -10.52 4.59 -15.70
CA SER A 292 -10.63 3.78 -16.91
C SER A 292 -11.74 2.73 -16.94
N TRP A 293 -12.51 2.55 -15.87
CA TRP A 293 -13.58 1.54 -15.79
C TRP A 293 -14.95 2.13 -15.53
N ASP A 294 -15.05 3.15 -14.66
CA ASP A 294 -16.27 3.91 -14.41
C ASP A 294 -16.23 5.27 -15.11
N PHE A 295 -17.36 5.69 -15.65
CA PHE A 295 -17.41 6.85 -16.53
C PHE A 295 -18.58 7.78 -16.22
N PHE A 296 -18.30 9.10 -16.30
CA PHE A 296 -19.31 10.14 -16.36
C PHE A 296 -19.36 10.75 -17.76
N PHE A 297 -20.56 10.91 -18.34
CA PHE A 297 -20.76 11.48 -19.67
C PHE A 297 -22.15 12.11 -19.84
N VAL A 298 -22.28 12.97 -20.86
CA VAL A 298 -23.55 13.54 -21.28
C VAL A 298 -24.06 12.81 -22.50
N GLU A 299 -25.22 12.15 -22.38
CA GLU A 299 -25.92 11.54 -23.51
C GLU A 299 -26.95 12.51 -24.11
N ALA A 300 -27.16 12.44 -25.43
CA ALA A 300 -28.20 13.17 -26.11
C ALA A 300 -28.83 12.32 -27.22
N ARG A 301 -30.15 12.53 -27.44
CA ARG A 301 -30.87 12.03 -28.62
C ARG A 301 -31.98 12.97 -29.05
N PRO A 302 -32.38 13.03 -30.33
CA PRO A 302 -33.64 13.65 -30.73
C PRO A 302 -34.80 12.98 -29.98
N ALA A 303 -35.70 13.76 -29.39
CA ALA A 303 -36.78 13.20 -28.57
C ALA A 303 -37.62 12.20 -29.38
N GLY A 304 -37.85 11.03 -28.78
CA GLY A 304 -38.63 9.93 -29.39
C GLY A 304 -37.86 9.04 -30.33
N THR A 305 -36.55 9.17 -30.47
CA THR A 305 -35.66 8.24 -31.19
C THR A 305 -34.84 7.42 -30.23
N GLU A 306 -34.11 6.40 -30.72
CA GLU A 306 -33.10 5.66 -30.01
C GLU A 306 -31.67 6.01 -30.43
N ASP A 307 -31.50 7.13 -31.18
CA ASP A 307 -30.22 7.55 -31.77
C ASP A 307 -29.38 8.30 -30.72
N TRP A 308 -28.96 7.60 -29.67
CA TRP A 308 -28.11 8.14 -28.63
C TRP A 308 -26.68 8.43 -29.13
N THR A 309 -26.12 9.55 -28.70
CA THR A 309 -24.71 9.90 -28.81
C THR A 309 -24.22 10.48 -27.48
N THR A 310 -22.93 10.42 -27.19
CA THR A 310 -22.36 11.19 -26.10
C THR A 310 -21.79 12.51 -26.62
N LEU A 311 -21.71 13.53 -25.76
CA LEU A 311 -21.35 14.89 -26.14
C LEU A 311 -20.01 15.31 -25.53
N ARG A 312 -19.24 16.05 -26.35
CA ARG A 312 -17.97 16.62 -25.92
C ARG A 312 -18.17 17.79 -24.97
N ASP A 313 -17.40 17.84 -23.88
CA ASP A 313 -17.24 19.03 -23.06
C ASP A 313 -16.31 20.05 -23.74
N LEU A 314 -16.73 21.30 -23.81
CA LEU A 314 -15.97 22.39 -24.42
C LEU A 314 -14.77 22.84 -23.58
N ASN A 315 -14.79 22.58 -22.28
CA ASN A 315 -13.68 22.87 -21.36
C ASN A 315 -12.60 21.77 -21.36
N GLY A 316 -12.93 20.59 -21.96
CA GLY A 316 -11.95 19.54 -22.19
C GLY A 316 -11.79 18.51 -21.09
N HIS A 317 -12.77 18.40 -20.17
CA HIS A 317 -12.73 17.44 -19.09
C HIS A 317 -13.06 16.00 -19.49
N ASN A 318 -13.54 15.77 -20.73
CA ASN A 318 -13.80 14.42 -21.24
C ASN A 318 -12.95 14.09 -22.48
N SER A 319 -12.85 12.81 -22.80
CA SER A 319 -12.02 12.31 -23.90
C SER A 319 -12.69 11.15 -24.64
N GLN A 320 -12.03 10.69 -25.71
CA GLN A 320 -12.46 9.53 -26.51
C GLN A 320 -11.65 8.26 -26.19
N VAL A 321 -11.17 8.11 -24.95
CA VAL A 321 -10.50 6.88 -24.52
C VAL A 321 -11.55 5.78 -24.35
N THR A 322 -11.35 4.65 -25.05
CA THR A 322 -12.36 3.59 -25.20
C THR A 322 -12.02 2.29 -24.48
N ALA A 323 -10.79 2.11 -23.99
CA ALA A 323 -10.27 0.79 -23.56
C ALA A 323 -11.16 0.12 -22.50
N GLY A 324 -11.38 0.77 -21.36
CA GLY A 324 -12.22 0.24 -20.30
C GLY A 324 -13.70 0.24 -20.64
N ALA A 325 -14.21 1.32 -21.26
CA ALA A 325 -15.60 1.37 -21.68
C ALA A 325 -15.99 0.23 -22.63
N CYS A 326 -15.11 -0.10 -23.57
CA CYS A 326 -15.34 -1.18 -24.53
C CYS A 326 -15.29 -2.57 -23.89
N ASN A 327 -14.33 -2.82 -23.02
CA ASN A 327 -14.08 -4.14 -22.45
C ASN A 327 -14.85 -4.34 -21.12
N GLY A 328 -15.00 -3.28 -20.30
CA GLY A 328 -15.78 -3.28 -19.05
C GLY A 328 -17.26 -3.05 -19.34
N LEU A 329 -17.68 -1.79 -19.50
CA LEU A 329 -19.10 -1.45 -19.71
C LEU A 329 -19.72 -2.19 -20.92
N GLY A 330 -18.98 -2.37 -22.02
CA GLY A 330 -19.46 -3.05 -23.23
C GLY A 330 -19.73 -4.53 -23.03
N SER A 331 -19.17 -5.17 -22.02
CA SER A 331 -19.46 -6.55 -21.65
C SER A 331 -20.80 -6.70 -20.90
N ILE A 332 -21.26 -5.60 -20.27
CA ILE A 332 -22.45 -5.55 -19.43
C ILE A 332 -23.62 -4.87 -20.15
N TYR A 333 -23.34 -3.77 -20.86
CA TYR A 333 -24.34 -2.89 -21.44
C TYR A 333 -24.28 -2.86 -22.99
N ALA A 334 -25.28 -3.42 -23.64
CA ALA A 334 -25.39 -3.36 -25.10
C ALA A 334 -25.45 -1.91 -25.66
N GLN A 335 -25.87 -0.95 -24.83
CA GLN A 335 -25.93 0.49 -25.18
C GLN A 335 -24.57 1.05 -25.61
N VAL A 336 -23.45 0.51 -25.13
CA VAL A 336 -22.08 0.95 -25.50
C VAL A 336 -21.84 0.87 -27.00
N ALA A 337 -22.47 -0.09 -27.70
CA ALA A 337 -22.41 -0.22 -29.17
C ALA A 337 -22.98 0.99 -29.93
N SER A 338 -23.78 1.84 -29.28
CA SER A 338 -24.23 3.12 -29.87
C SER A 338 -23.09 4.12 -30.03
N TYR A 339 -22.04 4.03 -29.20
CA TYR A 339 -20.94 5.01 -29.08
C TYR A 339 -19.59 4.46 -29.51
N ILE A 340 -19.38 3.15 -29.34
CA ILE A 340 -18.08 2.47 -29.56
C ILE A 340 -18.33 1.27 -30.49
N ASP A 341 -17.52 1.12 -31.56
CA ASP A 341 -17.48 -0.08 -32.38
C ASP A 341 -16.14 -0.80 -32.26
N VAL A 342 -16.10 -2.07 -32.64
CA VAL A 342 -14.87 -2.89 -32.64
C VAL A 342 -14.45 -3.17 -34.07
N VAL A 343 -13.44 -2.44 -34.53
CA VAL A 343 -12.91 -2.57 -35.89
C VAL A 343 -11.55 -3.25 -35.85
N ASN A 344 -11.44 -4.44 -36.47
CA ASN A 344 -10.21 -5.23 -36.49
C ASN A 344 -9.67 -5.57 -35.07
N GLY A 345 -10.57 -5.78 -34.10
CA GLY A 345 -10.21 -6.06 -32.71
C GLY A 345 -9.77 -4.84 -31.89
N GLN A 346 -9.94 -3.64 -32.44
CA GLN A 346 -9.67 -2.39 -31.72
C GLN A 346 -10.97 -1.62 -31.48
N CYS A 347 -11.17 -1.12 -30.28
CA CYS A 347 -12.29 -0.27 -29.93
C CYS A 347 -12.09 1.14 -30.51
N VAL A 348 -13.05 1.59 -31.33
CA VAL A 348 -13.05 2.92 -31.93
C VAL A 348 -14.17 3.78 -31.34
N PRO A 349 -13.97 5.10 -31.11
CA PRO A 349 -14.93 5.96 -30.43
C PRO A 349 -16.07 6.46 -31.36
N THR A 350 -16.55 5.59 -32.22
CA THR A 350 -17.68 5.86 -33.12
C THR A 350 -18.50 4.58 -33.26
N GLY A 351 -19.70 4.59 -32.69
CA GLY A 351 -20.62 3.48 -32.71
C GLY A 351 -21.70 3.55 -33.77
N THR A 352 -22.82 2.87 -33.55
CA THR A 352 -23.91 2.73 -34.53
C THR A 352 -24.73 4.02 -34.71
N THR A 353 -24.86 4.85 -33.70
CA THR A 353 -25.68 6.08 -33.72
C THR A 353 -24.92 7.32 -33.30
N GLY A 354 -23.77 7.20 -32.62
CA GLY A 354 -23.07 8.32 -32.04
C GLY A 354 -21.59 8.09 -31.83
N GLU A 355 -21.00 9.01 -31.08
CA GLU A 355 -19.58 9.02 -30.69
C GLU A 355 -19.43 8.81 -29.19
N TRP A 356 -18.23 8.39 -28.79
CA TRP A 356 -17.85 8.26 -27.39
C TRP A 356 -17.07 9.48 -26.90
N TRP A 357 -17.59 10.12 -25.87
CA TRP A 357 -16.95 11.19 -25.08
C TRP A 357 -17.30 11.00 -23.63
N ALA A 358 -16.33 10.66 -22.78
CA ALA A 358 -16.54 10.44 -21.36
C ALA A 358 -15.34 10.88 -20.52
N ALA A 359 -15.55 11.05 -19.24
CA ALA A 359 -14.54 11.28 -18.22
C ALA A 359 -14.55 10.13 -17.22
N SER A 360 -13.37 9.80 -16.68
CA SER A 360 -13.15 8.74 -15.71
C SER A 360 -12.10 9.22 -14.69
N GLY A 361 -12.10 8.66 -13.48
CA GLY A 361 -11.21 9.07 -12.40
C GLY A 361 -11.71 10.30 -11.63
N SER A 362 -10.86 10.85 -10.74
CA SER A 362 -11.15 12.03 -9.93
C SER A 362 -11.16 13.32 -10.74
N SER A 363 -11.99 14.28 -10.34
CA SER A 363 -12.00 15.66 -10.88
C SER A 363 -11.27 16.66 -9.97
N ASP A 364 -10.69 16.23 -8.85
CA ASP A 364 -10.00 17.11 -7.91
C ASP A 364 -10.86 18.36 -7.53
N GLY A 365 -12.10 18.07 -7.12
CA GLY A 365 -13.13 19.08 -6.81
C GLY A 365 -14.13 19.31 -7.94
N TYR A 366 -14.93 20.39 -7.82
CA TYR A 366 -15.94 20.73 -8.84
C TYR A 366 -15.32 21.33 -10.10
N GLU A 367 -15.57 20.71 -11.25
CA GLU A 367 -15.23 21.22 -12.58
C GLU A 367 -16.49 21.65 -13.35
N GLN A 368 -16.40 22.73 -14.12
CA GLN A 368 -17.51 23.18 -14.94
C GLN A 368 -17.47 22.53 -16.33
N TRP A 369 -18.54 21.80 -16.66
CA TRP A 369 -18.75 21.31 -18.02
C TRP A 369 -19.63 22.26 -18.81
N ARG A 370 -19.32 22.38 -20.11
CA ARG A 370 -20.09 23.14 -21.09
C ARG A 370 -20.24 22.29 -22.36
N VAL A 371 -21.48 22.07 -22.77
CA VAL A 371 -21.82 21.18 -23.87
C VAL A 371 -22.59 21.95 -24.94
N ASP A 372 -22.07 21.97 -26.15
CA ASP A 372 -22.74 22.63 -27.28
C ASP A 372 -23.89 21.78 -27.83
N LEU A 373 -25.08 22.37 -27.88
CA LEU A 373 -26.30 21.77 -28.45
C LEU A 373 -26.63 22.33 -29.84
N GLY A 374 -25.70 23.02 -30.47
CA GLY A 374 -25.89 23.61 -31.81
C GLY A 374 -26.32 22.62 -32.90
N ALA A 375 -25.89 21.35 -32.81
CA ALA A 375 -26.32 20.28 -33.70
C ALA A 375 -27.82 19.97 -33.61
N TYR A 376 -28.47 20.36 -32.54
CA TYR A 376 -29.90 20.13 -32.30
C TYR A 376 -30.73 21.43 -32.40
N ALA A 377 -30.20 22.49 -32.98
CA ALA A 377 -30.88 23.78 -33.09
C ALA A 377 -32.30 23.65 -33.64
N GLY A 378 -33.29 24.15 -32.93
CA GLY A 378 -34.72 24.10 -33.30
C GLY A 378 -35.40 22.73 -33.11
N GLN A 379 -34.72 21.78 -32.44
CA GLN A 379 -35.26 20.43 -32.17
C GLN A 379 -35.56 20.25 -30.68
N GLN A 380 -36.40 19.28 -30.40
CA GLN A 380 -36.60 18.76 -29.05
C GLN A 380 -35.61 17.59 -28.81
N VAL A 381 -34.81 17.70 -27.76
CA VAL A 381 -33.73 16.75 -27.43
C VAL A 381 -33.93 16.21 -26.03
N GLU A 382 -33.75 14.93 -25.87
CA GLU A 382 -33.60 14.31 -24.56
C GLU A 382 -32.11 14.28 -24.20
N LEU A 383 -31.76 14.92 -23.09
CA LEU A 383 -30.43 14.94 -22.52
C LEU A 383 -30.38 14.02 -21.30
N SER A 384 -29.24 13.38 -21.07
CA SER A 384 -28.95 12.65 -19.85
C SER A 384 -27.56 12.98 -19.30
N LEU A 385 -27.51 13.28 -18.00
CA LEU A 385 -26.26 13.30 -17.24
C LEU A 385 -26.12 11.88 -16.67
N THR A 386 -25.10 11.17 -17.11
CA THR A 386 -25.03 9.71 -16.94
C THR A 386 -23.75 9.32 -16.23
N HIS A 387 -23.91 8.51 -15.14
CA HIS A 387 -22.82 7.81 -14.50
C HIS A 387 -23.00 6.31 -14.76
N ALA A 388 -21.99 5.67 -15.33
CA ALA A 388 -22.00 4.23 -15.60
C ALA A 388 -20.76 3.55 -14.99
N SER A 389 -20.98 2.45 -14.28
CA SER A 389 -19.97 1.61 -13.63
C SER A 389 -20.01 0.17 -14.14
N ASP A 390 -18.88 -0.50 -14.16
CA ASP A 390 -18.82 -1.94 -14.39
C ASP A 390 -19.22 -2.73 -13.12
N ASP A 391 -18.84 -4.01 -13.00
CA ASP A 391 -19.34 -4.88 -11.92
C ASP A 391 -18.32 -5.11 -10.81
N LEU A 392 -17.20 -4.36 -10.75
CA LEU A 392 -16.11 -4.71 -9.85
C LEU A 392 -15.69 -3.56 -8.99
N TYR A 393 -15.87 -2.47 -8.80
CA TYR A 393 -15.19 -1.51 -7.94
C TYR A 393 -15.68 -0.06 -8.13
N GLN A 394 -16.72 0.29 -7.45
CA GLN A 394 -17.18 1.68 -7.47
C GLN A 394 -16.65 2.46 -6.27
N ILE A 395 -16.11 3.66 -6.53
CA ILE A 395 -15.74 4.67 -5.54
C ILE A 395 -16.97 5.58 -5.27
N ALA A 396 -16.77 6.75 -4.64
CA ALA A 396 -17.85 7.65 -4.19
C ALA A 396 -18.86 8.05 -5.29
N GLY A 397 -18.43 8.11 -6.55
CA GLY A 397 -19.31 8.35 -7.68
C GLY A 397 -19.29 9.80 -8.17
N VAL A 398 -20.47 10.38 -8.40
CA VAL A 398 -20.61 11.68 -9.06
C VAL A 398 -21.62 12.57 -8.33
N GLU A 399 -21.21 13.81 -8.08
CA GLU A 399 -22.07 14.89 -7.58
C GLU A 399 -22.26 15.95 -8.68
N LEU A 400 -23.51 16.42 -8.85
CA LEU A 400 -23.88 17.44 -9.82
C LEU A 400 -24.52 18.63 -9.13
N ASP A 401 -24.16 19.84 -9.57
CA ASP A 401 -24.77 21.06 -9.06
C ASP A 401 -24.85 22.15 -10.18
N ASP A 402 -25.65 23.19 -9.95
CA ASP A 402 -25.77 24.37 -10.78
C ASP A 402 -25.94 24.09 -12.28
N ILE A 403 -26.95 23.29 -12.62
CA ILE A 403 -27.28 23.00 -14.02
C ILE A 403 -27.96 24.21 -14.65
N VAL A 404 -27.51 24.61 -15.83
CA VAL A 404 -28.09 25.68 -16.65
C VAL A 404 -28.29 25.20 -18.08
N GLY A 405 -29.53 25.00 -18.48
CA GLY A 405 -29.86 24.59 -19.85
C GLY A 405 -30.10 25.79 -20.79
N PRO A 406 -30.15 25.52 -22.11
CA PRO A 406 -30.33 26.56 -23.11
C PRO A 406 -31.63 27.33 -22.90
N GLY A 407 -31.55 28.68 -22.89
CA GLY A 407 -32.70 29.54 -22.59
C GLY A 407 -33.24 29.42 -21.19
N GLY A 408 -32.48 28.87 -20.27
CA GLY A 408 -32.87 28.64 -18.87
C GLY A 408 -33.72 27.40 -18.62
N GLN A 409 -33.94 26.56 -19.63
CA GLN A 409 -34.66 25.29 -19.47
C GLN A 409 -33.80 24.29 -18.69
N GLY A 410 -34.39 23.65 -17.68
CA GLY A 410 -33.70 22.67 -16.86
C GLY A 410 -32.72 23.27 -15.87
N THR A 411 -32.74 24.59 -15.67
CA THR A 411 -31.89 25.24 -14.66
C THR A 411 -32.31 24.80 -13.26
N THR A 412 -31.33 24.33 -12.48
CA THR A 412 -31.49 23.90 -11.09
C THR A 412 -30.16 23.90 -10.35
N SER A 413 -30.21 24.19 -9.05
CA SER A 413 -29.18 23.90 -8.06
C SER A 413 -29.72 22.95 -6.97
N PHE A 414 -30.80 22.24 -7.26
CA PHE A 414 -31.43 21.22 -6.41
C PHE A 414 -31.89 21.67 -5.00
N GLU A 415 -32.08 22.96 -4.79
CA GLU A 415 -32.38 23.54 -3.46
C GLU A 415 -33.83 23.36 -2.98
N ALA A 416 -34.71 22.69 -3.74
CA ALA A 416 -36.05 22.38 -3.30
C ALA A 416 -36.05 21.33 -2.19
N ASP A 417 -36.86 21.51 -1.16
CA ASP A 417 -36.94 20.57 -0.04
C ASP A 417 -37.40 19.17 -0.51
N GLY A 418 -36.71 18.14 -0.06
CA GLY A 418 -36.95 16.73 -0.41
C GLY A 418 -36.13 16.27 -1.62
N ASN A 419 -36.34 15.03 -2.06
CA ASN A 419 -35.65 14.45 -3.21
C ASN A 419 -36.28 14.96 -4.53
N VAL A 420 -36.06 16.24 -4.85
CA VAL A 420 -36.71 16.95 -5.97
C VAL A 420 -35.67 17.37 -7.00
N PHE A 421 -35.80 16.85 -8.21
CA PHE A 421 -34.88 17.10 -9.32
C PHE A 421 -35.29 18.27 -10.25
N ASP A 422 -36.24 19.13 -9.85
CA ASP A 422 -36.68 20.31 -10.58
C ASP A 422 -37.03 20.08 -12.06
N GLY A 423 -37.71 18.94 -12.31
CA GLY A 423 -38.13 18.52 -13.65
C GLY A 423 -37.09 17.72 -14.43
N TRP A 424 -35.96 17.41 -13.87
CA TRP A 424 -35.14 16.29 -14.29
C TRP A 424 -35.75 14.99 -13.77
N THR A 425 -35.46 13.88 -14.43
CA THR A 425 -36.06 12.57 -14.11
C THR A 425 -34.96 11.52 -14.00
N VAL A 426 -34.97 10.76 -12.93
CA VAL A 426 -34.14 9.53 -12.81
C VAL A 426 -34.82 8.48 -13.70
N SER A 427 -34.19 8.11 -14.83
CA SER A 427 -34.80 7.23 -15.83
C SER A 427 -34.22 5.80 -15.82
N GLY A 428 -33.21 5.56 -14.98
CA GLY A 428 -32.59 4.24 -14.83
C GLY A 428 -31.76 3.80 -16.04
N PRO A 429 -31.34 2.52 -16.03
CA PRO A 429 -30.47 1.96 -17.05
C PRO A 429 -31.17 1.81 -18.42
N PRO A 430 -30.40 1.55 -19.52
CA PRO A 430 -30.96 1.18 -20.81
C PRO A 430 -31.86 -0.06 -20.72
N ALA A 431 -32.76 -0.21 -21.70
CA ALA A 431 -33.55 -1.43 -21.82
C ALA A 431 -32.63 -2.67 -21.94
N ASP A 432 -33.01 -3.76 -21.35
CA ASP A 432 -32.25 -5.02 -21.32
C ASP A 432 -30.95 -5.01 -20.46
N ALA A 433 -30.65 -3.88 -19.80
CA ALA A 433 -29.54 -3.81 -18.83
C ALA A 433 -29.93 -4.29 -17.44
N PRO A 434 -28.97 -4.68 -16.59
CA PRO A 434 -29.23 -4.94 -15.17
C PRO A 434 -29.87 -3.73 -14.49
N PRO A 435 -30.81 -3.90 -13.55
CA PRO A 435 -31.37 -2.79 -12.79
C PRO A 435 -30.31 -2.20 -11.86
N ASN A 436 -30.26 -0.88 -11.72
CA ASN A 436 -29.45 -0.24 -10.70
C ASN A 436 -29.92 -0.61 -9.30
N GLU A 437 -29.01 -0.95 -8.39
CA GLU A 437 -29.34 -1.17 -6.99
C GLU A 437 -29.73 0.16 -6.31
N ASN A 438 -28.97 1.21 -6.62
CA ASN A 438 -29.21 2.59 -6.22
C ASN A 438 -29.14 3.51 -7.44
N ASP A 439 -29.72 4.71 -7.35
CA ASP A 439 -29.76 5.68 -8.44
C ASP A 439 -29.57 7.10 -7.89
N TRP A 440 -29.72 8.12 -8.72
CA TRP A 440 -29.58 9.51 -8.32
C TRP A 440 -30.54 9.89 -7.20
N ILE A 441 -30.02 10.63 -6.21
CA ILE A 441 -30.80 11.31 -5.18
C ILE A 441 -30.41 12.80 -5.13
N VAL A 442 -31.25 13.62 -4.52
CA VAL A 442 -30.90 15.00 -4.11
C VAL A 442 -30.65 15.00 -2.61
N GLY A 443 -29.49 15.50 -2.21
CA GLY A 443 -29.07 15.55 -0.81
C GLY A 443 -27.93 16.53 -0.58
N GLY A 444 -27.55 16.68 0.66
CA GLY A 444 -26.35 17.43 1.07
C GLY A 444 -25.20 16.48 1.38
N ALA A 445 -24.13 17.00 1.99
CA ALA A 445 -22.93 16.27 2.38
C ALA A 445 -23.22 14.96 3.14
N ALA A 446 -24.14 14.99 4.09
CA ALA A 446 -24.50 13.79 4.88
C ALA A 446 -25.19 12.65 4.10
N GLN A 447 -25.52 12.83 2.83
CA GLN A 447 -26.09 11.80 1.95
C GLN A 447 -25.07 11.27 0.92
N THR A 448 -23.86 11.81 0.88
CA THR A 448 -22.79 11.26 0.06
C THR A 448 -22.33 9.89 0.62
N PRO A 449 -21.73 9.04 -0.19
CA PRO A 449 -21.07 7.85 0.31
C PRO A 449 -20.03 8.17 1.40
N PRO A 450 -19.70 7.22 2.29
CA PRO A 450 -18.66 7.43 3.29
C PRO A 450 -17.35 7.89 2.66
N THR A 451 -16.68 8.84 3.30
CA THR A 451 -15.35 9.28 2.88
C THR A 451 -14.31 8.18 3.11
N GLU A 452 -13.17 8.26 2.43
CA GLU A 452 -12.06 7.32 2.63
C GLU A 452 -11.62 7.30 4.11
N GLY A 453 -11.58 8.45 4.77
CA GLY A 453 -11.26 8.54 6.20
C GLY A 453 -12.28 7.89 7.12
N GLU A 454 -13.58 7.90 6.77
CA GLU A 454 -14.61 7.20 7.53
C GLU A 454 -14.50 5.68 7.37
N VAL A 455 -14.22 5.20 6.15
CA VAL A 455 -13.98 3.79 5.88
C VAL A 455 -12.70 3.34 6.61
N ALA A 456 -11.62 4.12 6.51
CA ALA A 456 -10.36 3.85 7.22
C ALA A 456 -10.58 3.76 8.73
N ARG A 457 -11.30 4.73 9.32
CA ARG A 457 -11.62 4.72 10.75
C ARG A 457 -12.41 3.48 11.13
N SER A 458 -13.42 3.10 10.35
CA SER A 458 -14.22 1.90 10.61
C SER A 458 -13.38 0.61 10.59
N ALA A 459 -12.42 0.49 9.66
CA ALA A 459 -11.51 -0.64 9.59
C ALA A 459 -10.50 -0.63 10.76
N LEU A 460 -9.92 0.53 11.06
CA LEU A 460 -8.91 0.69 12.12
C LEU A 460 -9.50 0.51 13.52
N ASP A 461 -10.76 0.85 13.75
CA ASP A 461 -11.46 0.60 15.02
C ASP A 461 -11.50 -0.89 15.38
N GLN A 462 -11.31 -1.79 14.40
CA GLN A 462 -11.24 -3.23 14.62
C GLN A 462 -9.86 -3.74 15.04
N GLN A 463 -8.80 -2.92 15.02
CA GLN A 463 -7.43 -3.34 15.37
C GLN A 463 -7.34 -4.14 16.68
N PRO A 464 -8.00 -3.76 17.79
CA PRO A 464 -7.94 -4.54 19.04
C PRO A 464 -8.56 -5.94 18.90
N GLN A 465 -9.59 -6.10 18.07
CA GLN A 465 -10.24 -7.39 17.81
C GLN A 465 -9.36 -8.25 16.91
N ILE A 466 -8.82 -7.67 15.84
CA ILE A 466 -7.90 -8.32 14.92
C ILE A 466 -6.65 -8.80 15.66
N ILE A 467 -6.03 -7.96 16.50
CA ILE A 467 -4.87 -8.35 17.33
C ILE A 467 -5.22 -9.52 18.26
N THR A 468 -6.42 -9.53 18.84
CA THR A 468 -6.87 -10.65 19.70
C THR A 468 -6.99 -11.95 18.90
N PHE A 469 -7.52 -11.89 17.69
CA PHE A 469 -7.59 -13.03 16.77
C PHE A 469 -6.18 -13.54 16.41
N LEU A 470 -5.28 -12.63 16.02
CA LEU A 470 -3.89 -12.95 15.69
C LEU A 470 -3.11 -13.54 16.88
N GLU A 471 -3.38 -13.08 18.11
CA GLU A 471 -2.84 -13.71 19.33
C GLU A 471 -3.27 -15.16 19.47
N GLY A 472 -4.47 -15.51 19.01
CA GLY A 472 -4.95 -16.90 18.96
C GLY A 472 -4.14 -17.78 18.00
N LEU A 473 -3.67 -17.21 16.89
CA LEU A 473 -2.88 -17.89 15.87
C LEU A 473 -1.39 -17.97 16.24
N PHE A 474 -0.80 -16.84 16.62
CA PHE A 474 0.64 -16.61 16.71
C PHE A 474 1.17 -16.49 18.13
N GLY A 475 0.28 -16.33 19.12
CA GLY A 475 0.63 -16.03 20.49
C GLY A 475 0.72 -14.52 20.76
N ARG A 476 1.04 -14.13 21.99
CA ARG A 476 0.97 -12.77 22.48
C ARG A 476 1.59 -11.74 21.53
N TYR A 477 0.92 -10.60 21.37
CA TYR A 477 1.41 -9.44 20.60
C TYR A 477 2.85 -9.09 20.99
N PRO A 478 3.75 -8.91 20.00
CA PRO A 478 5.18 -8.84 20.30
C PRO A 478 5.64 -7.50 20.86
N PHE A 479 4.88 -6.43 20.72
CA PHE A 479 5.29 -5.06 20.98
C PHE A 479 4.53 -4.41 22.15
N SER A 480 4.96 -3.21 22.53
CA SER A 480 4.35 -2.45 23.63
C SER A 480 3.28 -1.46 23.15
N SER A 481 3.22 -1.21 21.86
CA SER A 481 2.30 -0.27 21.22
C SER A 481 1.83 -0.77 19.86
N ALA A 482 0.75 -0.19 19.36
CA ALA A 482 0.18 -0.40 18.04
C ALA A 482 -0.39 0.95 17.52
N GLY A 483 -0.98 0.95 16.35
CA GLY A 483 -1.66 2.09 15.72
C GLY A 483 -1.46 2.07 14.22
N SER A 484 -1.66 3.20 13.58
CA SER A 484 -1.70 3.32 12.12
C SER A 484 -1.33 4.73 11.66
N ILE A 485 -1.02 4.87 10.37
CA ILE A 485 -0.93 6.14 9.66
C ILE A 485 -1.72 5.98 8.36
N VAL A 486 -2.64 6.90 8.12
CA VAL A 486 -3.37 7.04 6.84
C VAL A 486 -3.22 8.48 6.40
N ASP A 487 -2.62 8.68 5.25
CA ASP A 487 -2.31 9.98 4.66
C ASP A 487 -3.04 10.10 3.32
N ASP A 488 -3.35 11.31 2.89
CA ASP A 488 -4.06 11.56 1.63
C ASP A 488 -3.16 11.53 0.40
N VAL A 489 -1.87 11.24 0.59
CA VAL A 489 -0.85 11.18 -0.46
C VAL A 489 -1.26 10.26 -1.61
N GLU A 490 -1.12 10.79 -2.84
CA GLU A 490 -1.38 10.07 -4.07
C GLU A 490 -0.15 9.32 -4.61
N GLY A 491 -0.39 8.35 -5.49
CA GLY A 491 0.69 7.61 -6.16
C GLY A 491 1.32 6.49 -5.33
N ILE A 492 0.78 6.22 -4.14
CA ILE A 492 1.16 5.06 -3.32
C ILE A 492 0.11 3.96 -3.55
N GLY A 493 0.54 2.83 -4.12
CA GLY A 493 -0.33 1.69 -4.42
C GLY A 493 -0.25 0.54 -3.40
N PHE A 494 0.37 0.74 -2.23
CA PHE A 494 0.61 -0.31 -1.22
C PHE A 494 0.36 0.20 0.20
N ALA A 495 0.24 -0.73 1.15
CA ALA A 495 0.39 -0.51 2.57
C ALA A 495 1.74 -1.06 3.02
N LEU A 496 2.24 -0.65 4.19
CA LEU A 496 3.52 -1.11 4.71
C LEU A 496 3.42 -1.34 6.22
N GLU A 497 3.95 -2.46 6.63
CA GLU A 497 3.95 -2.99 7.98
C GLU A 497 4.84 -2.23 8.98
N ASN A 498 5.15 -0.97 8.78
CA ASN A 498 6.00 -0.20 9.71
C ASN A 498 5.77 -0.60 11.17
N GLN A 499 6.80 -1.13 11.84
CA GLN A 499 6.65 -1.77 13.15
C GLN A 499 5.90 -0.88 14.15
N THR A 500 4.81 -1.36 14.71
CA THR A 500 3.87 -0.68 15.62
C THR A 500 3.08 0.48 15.01
N ARG A 501 3.28 0.78 13.74
CA ARG A 501 2.72 1.95 13.04
C ARG A 501 2.54 1.67 11.55
N PRO A 502 1.81 0.58 11.16
CA PRO A 502 1.52 0.35 9.75
C PRO A 502 1.04 1.61 9.05
N THR A 503 1.51 1.81 7.85
CA THR A 503 1.13 2.92 6.99
C THR A 503 0.29 2.41 5.83
N TYR A 504 -0.78 3.15 5.49
CA TYR A 504 -1.77 2.72 4.52
C TYR A 504 -1.96 3.78 3.45
N SER A 505 -1.96 3.38 2.19
CA SER A 505 -2.45 4.24 1.12
C SER A 505 -3.96 4.46 1.24
N ARG A 506 -4.42 5.69 0.98
CA ARG A 506 -5.85 6.04 0.90
C ARG A 506 -6.64 5.11 -0.04
N ALA A 507 -6.00 4.62 -1.08
CA ALA A 507 -6.62 3.76 -2.09
C ALA A 507 -7.22 2.45 -1.54
N PHE A 508 -6.83 2.00 -0.36
CA PHE A 508 -7.43 0.82 0.29
C PHE A 508 -8.74 1.13 1.02
N PHE A 509 -9.05 2.41 1.26
CA PHE A 509 -10.19 2.85 2.05
C PHE A 509 -11.30 3.46 1.20
N ASN A 510 -11.41 3.01 -0.03
CA ASN A 510 -12.58 3.31 -0.82
C ASN A 510 -13.83 2.64 -0.22
N VAL A 511 -14.98 2.90 -0.79
CA VAL A 511 -16.30 2.66 -0.21
C VAL A 511 -16.61 1.21 0.19
N ARG A 512 -15.72 0.25 -0.04
CA ARG A 512 -15.89 -1.16 0.37
C ARG A 512 -15.21 -1.45 1.68
N SER A 513 -15.98 -1.76 2.72
CA SER A 513 -15.47 -2.07 4.05
C SER A 513 -14.65 -3.37 4.12
N GLU A 514 -14.93 -4.36 3.26
CA GLU A 514 -14.28 -5.68 3.33
C GLU A 514 -12.81 -5.68 2.88
N PRO A 515 -12.42 -5.08 1.74
CA PRO A 515 -11.02 -4.90 1.37
C PRO A 515 -10.24 -4.02 2.36
N ALA A 516 -10.87 -2.94 2.86
CA ALA A 516 -10.29 -2.07 3.87
C ALA A 516 -9.93 -2.81 5.16
N GLU A 517 -10.82 -3.70 5.63
CA GLU A 517 -10.57 -4.54 6.80
C GLU A 517 -9.47 -5.57 6.53
N SER A 518 -9.44 -6.16 5.32
CA SER A 518 -8.47 -7.18 4.92
C SER A 518 -7.04 -6.63 4.96
N VAL A 519 -6.79 -5.43 4.41
CA VAL A 519 -5.46 -4.82 4.46
C VAL A 519 -5.03 -4.52 5.90
N VAL A 520 -5.93 -4.10 6.77
CA VAL A 520 -5.60 -3.90 8.19
C VAL A 520 -5.21 -5.21 8.87
N VAL A 521 -5.86 -6.33 8.54
CA VAL A 521 -5.48 -7.67 9.02
C VAL A 521 -4.09 -8.06 8.54
N HIS A 522 -3.79 -7.81 7.25
CA HIS A 522 -2.50 -8.07 6.63
C HIS A 522 -1.36 -7.36 7.38
N GLU A 523 -1.45 -6.05 7.48
CA GLU A 523 -0.42 -5.22 8.10
C GLU A 523 -0.26 -5.53 9.61
N LEU A 524 -1.34 -5.87 10.29
CA LEU A 524 -1.26 -6.29 11.67
C LEU A 524 -0.67 -7.70 11.84
N ALA A 525 -0.85 -8.62 10.88
CA ALA A 525 -0.20 -9.93 10.91
C ALA A 525 1.31 -9.81 10.80
N HIS A 526 1.78 -8.88 9.99
CA HIS A 526 3.21 -8.59 9.86
C HIS A 526 3.89 -8.20 11.16
N GLN A 527 3.17 -7.69 12.15
CA GLN A 527 3.75 -7.40 13.45
C GLN A 527 4.38 -8.65 14.11
N TRP A 528 3.90 -9.86 13.77
CA TRP A 528 4.52 -11.13 14.17
C TRP A 528 5.47 -11.67 13.09
N VAL A 529 5.06 -11.66 11.79
CA VAL A 529 5.78 -12.24 10.65
C VAL A 529 6.22 -11.14 9.69
N GLY A 530 7.45 -10.72 9.75
CA GLY A 530 8.01 -9.54 9.09
C GLY A 530 8.75 -8.66 10.08
N ASP A 531 8.07 -8.21 11.13
CA ASP A 531 8.60 -7.29 12.12
C ASP A 531 9.30 -8.02 13.26
N SER A 532 8.54 -8.67 14.15
CA SER A 532 9.13 -9.39 15.28
C SER A 532 10.03 -10.52 14.78
N LEU A 533 9.56 -11.27 13.82
CA LEU A 533 10.26 -12.32 13.12
C LEU A 533 10.55 -11.85 11.69
N ALA A 534 11.77 -11.38 11.41
CA ALA A 534 12.16 -10.87 10.11
C ALA A 534 12.87 -11.95 9.25
N ILE A 535 12.86 -11.77 7.96
CA ILE A 535 13.63 -12.60 7.03
C ILE A 535 15.14 -12.31 7.14
N SER A 536 15.97 -13.31 6.83
CA SER A 536 17.44 -13.17 6.83
C SER A 536 17.99 -12.71 5.48
N LEU A 537 17.28 -12.91 4.39
CA LEU A 537 17.56 -12.48 3.02
C LEU A 537 16.25 -12.21 2.31
N TRP A 538 16.24 -11.25 1.42
CA TRP A 538 15.04 -10.83 0.69
C TRP A 538 14.36 -11.95 -0.11
N ARG A 539 15.13 -12.92 -0.64
CA ARG A 539 14.55 -14.09 -1.32
C ARG A 539 13.55 -14.92 -0.52
N HIS A 540 13.50 -14.73 0.80
CA HIS A 540 12.61 -15.44 1.70
C HIS A 540 11.29 -14.71 1.97
N LEU A 541 10.96 -13.67 1.18
CA LEU A 541 9.87 -12.74 1.43
C LEU A 541 8.49 -13.42 1.57
N TRP A 542 8.25 -14.55 0.88
CA TRP A 542 6.99 -15.28 1.06
C TRP A 542 6.70 -15.71 2.51
N LEU A 543 7.75 -15.81 3.37
CA LEU A 543 7.59 -16.07 4.81
C LEU A 543 6.96 -14.89 5.57
N ASN A 544 6.97 -13.68 5.00
CA ASN A 544 6.23 -12.53 5.48
C ASN A 544 4.85 -12.50 4.79
N GLU A 545 4.85 -12.31 3.47
CA GLU A 545 3.67 -12.01 2.66
C GLU A 545 2.65 -13.16 2.61
N GLY A 546 3.14 -14.38 2.37
CA GLY A 546 2.24 -15.54 2.32
C GLY A 546 1.57 -15.84 3.67
N PHE A 547 2.24 -15.52 4.80
CA PHE A 547 1.63 -15.64 6.13
C PHE A 547 0.60 -14.55 6.37
N ALA A 548 0.91 -13.30 6.03
CA ALA A 548 0.00 -12.19 6.21
C ALA A 548 -1.26 -12.38 5.36
N THR A 549 -1.11 -12.72 4.07
CA THR A 549 -2.23 -13.02 3.16
C THR A 549 -3.06 -14.22 3.65
N TYR A 550 -2.42 -15.28 4.14
CA TYR A 550 -3.18 -16.42 4.69
C TYR A 550 -3.99 -16.02 5.93
N THR A 551 -3.50 -15.07 6.70
CA THR A 551 -4.20 -14.56 7.88
C THR A 551 -5.48 -13.81 7.51
N GLU A 552 -5.50 -13.09 6.38
CA GLU A 552 -6.71 -12.48 5.84
C GLU A 552 -7.77 -13.52 5.50
N TRP A 553 -7.37 -14.64 4.86
CA TRP A 553 -8.27 -15.74 4.56
C TRP A 553 -8.88 -16.34 5.83
N LEU A 554 -8.06 -16.51 6.87
CA LEU A 554 -8.51 -17.01 8.17
C LEU A 554 -9.40 -16.00 8.91
N TRP A 555 -9.16 -14.69 8.75
CA TRP A 555 -10.02 -13.65 9.30
C TRP A 555 -11.38 -13.61 8.59
N SER A 556 -11.41 -13.70 7.28
CA SER A 556 -12.65 -13.81 6.50
C SER A 556 -13.49 -15.01 6.96
N GLU A 557 -12.84 -16.17 7.19
CA GLU A 557 -13.47 -17.38 7.73
C GLU A 557 -14.03 -17.15 9.14
N GLU A 558 -13.29 -16.50 10.03
CA GLU A 558 -13.72 -16.13 11.39
C GLU A 558 -14.94 -15.18 11.38
N GLN A 559 -15.00 -14.27 10.41
CA GLN A 559 -16.14 -13.36 10.23
C GLN A 559 -17.36 -14.03 9.55
N GLY A 560 -17.26 -15.30 9.19
CA GLY A 560 -18.35 -16.06 8.51
C GLY A 560 -18.58 -15.65 7.06
N ARG A 561 -17.58 -15.08 6.40
CA ARG A 561 -17.56 -14.70 4.98
C ARG A 561 -17.04 -15.88 4.14
N SER A 562 -16.09 -15.64 3.23
CA SER A 562 -15.42 -16.70 2.49
C SER A 562 -14.48 -17.50 3.37
N THR A 563 -14.44 -18.83 3.19
CA THR A 563 -13.52 -19.71 3.90
C THR A 563 -12.12 -19.67 3.25
N ALA A 564 -11.08 -20.05 4.00
CA ALA A 564 -9.75 -20.21 3.42
C ALA A 564 -9.71 -21.19 2.23
N GLN A 565 -10.62 -22.18 2.21
CA GLN A 565 -10.79 -23.09 1.08
C GLN A 565 -11.39 -22.39 -0.15
N ASP A 566 -12.33 -21.45 0.04
CA ASP A 566 -12.93 -20.71 -1.09
C ASP A 566 -11.89 -19.85 -1.80
N PHE A 567 -11.03 -19.15 -1.06
CA PHE A 567 -9.88 -18.41 -1.62
C PHE A 567 -8.91 -19.34 -2.34
N PHE A 568 -8.57 -20.45 -1.72
CA PHE A 568 -7.70 -21.46 -2.32
C PHE A 568 -8.24 -21.96 -3.65
N ASP A 569 -9.54 -22.32 -3.72
CA ASP A 569 -10.20 -22.80 -4.92
C ASP A 569 -10.26 -21.73 -6.02
N PHE A 570 -10.47 -20.46 -5.64
CA PHE A 570 -10.43 -19.33 -6.56
C PHE A 570 -9.06 -19.25 -7.28
N TYR A 571 -7.95 -19.19 -6.55
CA TYR A 571 -6.62 -19.14 -7.15
C TYR A 571 -6.24 -20.44 -7.86
N ALA A 572 -6.64 -21.58 -7.33
CA ALA A 572 -6.44 -22.87 -7.98
C ALA A 572 -7.19 -22.99 -9.31
N SER A 573 -8.22 -22.19 -9.54
CA SER A 573 -8.96 -22.17 -10.80
C SER A 573 -8.21 -21.49 -11.95
N GLN A 574 -7.15 -20.73 -11.67
CA GLN A 574 -6.34 -20.07 -12.70
C GLN A 574 -5.78 -21.11 -13.69
N PRO A 575 -5.77 -20.82 -15.01
CA PRO A 575 -5.20 -21.72 -16.02
C PRO A 575 -3.76 -22.12 -15.70
N ALA A 576 -3.34 -23.32 -16.13
CA ALA A 576 -2.00 -23.78 -15.83
C ALA A 576 -0.88 -23.00 -16.55
N ASP A 577 -1.22 -22.28 -17.62
CA ASP A 577 -0.36 -21.38 -18.39
C ASP A 577 -0.45 -19.91 -17.94
N ASP A 578 -1.21 -19.61 -16.90
CA ASP A 578 -1.26 -18.27 -16.32
C ASP A 578 0.13 -17.88 -15.77
N PRO A 579 0.62 -16.65 -16.03
CA PRO A 579 1.88 -16.13 -15.52
C PRO A 579 2.05 -16.25 -14.00
N PHE A 580 0.96 -16.20 -13.25
CA PHE A 580 0.93 -16.43 -11.79
C PHE A 580 1.72 -17.67 -11.36
N TRP A 581 1.68 -18.77 -12.14
CA TRP A 581 2.38 -20.01 -11.83
C TRP A 581 3.85 -19.99 -12.21
N SER A 582 4.30 -19.02 -13.00
CA SER A 582 5.69 -18.93 -13.48
C SER A 582 6.67 -18.43 -12.41
N ILE A 583 6.19 -17.79 -11.36
CA ILE A 583 7.01 -17.22 -10.28
C ILE A 583 7.42 -18.31 -9.30
N LYS A 584 8.71 -18.38 -8.99
CA LYS A 584 9.27 -19.23 -7.93
C LYS A 584 9.22 -18.46 -6.61
N ILE A 585 8.15 -18.56 -5.86
CA ILE A 585 7.95 -17.73 -4.66
C ILE A 585 9.00 -17.96 -3.55
N GLY A 586 9.73 -19.06 -3.57
CA GLY A 586 10.87 -19.34 -2.67
C GLY A 586 12.21 -18.72 -3.12
N ASP A 587 12.26 -18.17 -4.34
CA ASP A 587 13.42 -17.46 -4.94
C ASP A 587 12.93 -16.62 -6.14
N PRO A 588 12.08 -15.57 -5.91
CA PRO A 588 11.40 -14.87 -6.99
C PRO A 588 12.32 -14.02 -7.85
N GLY A 589 13.49 -13.65 -7.35
CA GLY A 589 14.37 -12.64 -7.94
C GLY A 589 14.01 -11.21 -7.49
N PRO A 590 14.90 -10.25 -7.73
CA PRO A 590 14.68 -8.87 -7.25
C PRO A 590 13.56 -8.14 -7.98
N ILE A 591 13.23 -8.52 -9.23
CA ILE A 591 12.18 -7.87 -10.03
C ILE A 591 10.78 -8.33 -9.62
N ASP A 592 10.63 -9.62 -9.34
CA ASP A 592 9.35 -10.25 -9.00
C ASP A 592 9.20 -10.43 -7.47
N LEU A 593 10.00 -9.69 -6.68
CA LEU A 593 10.02 -9.81 -5.22
C LEU A 593 8.64 -9.56 -4.59
N PHE A 594 7.92 -8.57 -5.10
CA PHE A 594 6.58 -8.18 -4.67
C PHE A 594 5.49 -8.57 -5.68
N ASP A 595 5.73 -9.62 -6.51
CA ASP A 595 4.69 -10.13 -7.39
C ASP A 595 3.56 -10.78 -6.57
N GLY A 596 2.29 -10.58 -6.99
CA GLY A 596 1.12 -11.11 -6.29
C GLY A 596 1.19 -12.63 -6.02
N ALA A 597 1.94 -13.39 -6.82
CA ALA A 597 2.16 -14.81 -6.55
C ALA A 597 2.93 -15.06 -5.24
N VAL A 598 3.82 -14.15 -4.81
CA VAL A 598 4.55 -14.29 -3.53
C VAL A 598 3.58 -14.25 -2.37
N TYR A 599 2.53 -13.45 -2.47
CA TYR A 599 1.42 -13.29 -1.53
C TYR A 599 0.44 -14.48 -1.63
N ASP A 600 -0.26 -14.57 -2.73
CA ASP A 600 -1.39 -15.48 -2.91
C ASP A 600 -0.98 -16.94 -3.01
N ARG A 601 0.04 -17.28 -3.84
CA ARG A 601 0.59 -18.64 -3.88
C ARG A 601 1.32 -18.98 -2.59
N GLY A 602 1.85 -17.97 -1.87
CA GLY A 602 2.36 -18.11 -0.50
C GLY A 602 1.29 -18.57 0.46
N ALA A 603 0.13 -17.90 0.47
CA ALA A 603 -1.05 -18.26 1.25
C ALA A 603 -1.59 -19.65 0.84
N MET A 604 -1.68 -19.94 -0.46
CA MET A 604 -2.04 -21.28 -0.97
C MET A 604 -1.10 -22.37 -0.46
N THR A 605 0.20 -22.09 -0.39
CA THR A 605 1.20 -23.04 0.14
C THR A 605 0.90 -23.38 1.60
N LEU A 606 0.57 -22.38 2.42
CA LEU A 606 0.18 -22.58 3.82
C LEU A 606 -1.12 -23.36 3.95
N HIS A 607 -2.13 -23.06 3.12
CA HIS A 607 -3.40 -23.80 3.12
C HIS A 607 -3.23 -25.27 2.67
N ALA A 608 -2.45 -25.51 1.61
CA ALA A 608 -2.10 -26.84 1.16
C ALA A 608 -1.33 -27.63 2.24
N LEU A 609 -0.39 -26.96 2.94
CA LEU A 609 0.31 -27.55 4.07
C LEU A 609 -0.66 -27.91 5.22
N ARG A 610 -1.58 -26.99 5.56
CA ARG A 610 -2.63 -27.23 6.57
C ARG A 610 -3.46 -28.46 6.22
N THR A 611 -3.91 -28.56 4.97
CA THR A 611 -4.66 -29.72 4.46
C THR A 611 -3.86 -31.02 4.56
N ARG A 612 -2.55 -30.98 4.23
CA ARG A 612 -1.68 -32.14 4.24
C ARG A 612 -1.34 -32.65 5.64
N ILE A 613 -1.03 -31.76 6.59
CA ILE A 613 -0.58 -32.18 7.93
C ILE A 613 -1.71 -32.14 8.98
N GLY A 614 -2.86 -31.54 8.65
CA GLY A 614 -4.02 -31.35 9.51
C GLY A 614 -3.92 -30.14 10.43
N ASP A 615 -5.06 -29.65 10.91
CA ASP A 615 -5.20 -28.41 11.71
C ASP A 615 -4.34 -28.42 12.97
N GLY A 616 -4.37 -29.52 13.74
CA GLY A 616 -3.64 -29.60 15.00
C GLY A 616 -2.13 -29.35 14.86
N PRO A 617 -1.42 -30.11 14.00
CA PRO A 617 -0.01 -29.85 13.69
C PRO A 617 0.23 -28.48 13.05
N PHE A 618 -0.64 -28.03 12.14
CA PHE A 618 -0.50 -26.75 11.45
C PHE A 618 -0.53 -25.55 12.40
N PHE A 619 -1.58 -25.38 13.21
CA PHE A 619 -1.65 -24.26 14.14
C PHE A 619 -0.61 -24.36 15.29
N ARG A 620 -0.14 -25.57 15.61
CA ARG A 620 1.01 -25.73 16.45
C ARG A 620 2.29 -25.24 15.78
N LEU A 621 2.45 -25.51 14.49
CA LEU A 621 3.60 -25.03 13.68
C LEU A 621 3.67 -23.51 13.70
N LEU A 622 2.55 -22.79 13.43
CA LEU A 622 2.50 -21.33 13.45
C LEU A 622 2.96 -20.78 14.81
N ARG A 623 2.39 -21.27 15.90
CA ARG A 623 2.76 -20.83 17.25
C ARG A 623 4.22 -21.11 17.61
N GLU A 624 4.73 -22.31 17.28
CA GLU A 624 6.13 -22.66 17.55
C GLU A 624 7.11 -21.87 16.68
N TRP A 625 6.73 -21.57 15.42
CA TRP A 625 7.53 -20.76 14.51
C TRP A 625 7.82 -19.38 15.09
N ILE A 626 6.76 -18.68 15.50
CA ILE A 626 6.87 -17.36 16.12
C ILE A 626 7.61 -17.43 17.47
N ALA A 627 7.20 -18.34 18.35
CA ALA A 627 7.78 -18.40 19.70
C ALA A 627 9.29 -18.70 19.71
N ARG A 628 9.78 -19.51 18.75
CA ARG A 628 11.20 -19.88 18.66
C ARG A 628 12.09 -18.78 18.08
N ASN A 629 11.51 -17.94 17.25
CA ASN A 629 12.31 -17.02 16.43
C ASN A 629 12.01 -15.54 16.75
N ARG A 630 11.22 -15.28 17.80
CA ARG A 630 10.82 -13.94 18.20
C ARG A 630 12.02 -12.99 18.34
N GLY A 631 11.94 -11.83 17.68
CA GLY A 631 12.99 -10.80 17.67
C GLY A 631 14.21 -11.17 16.82
N GLY A 632 14.18 -12.30 16.10
CA GLY A 632 15.28 -12.79 15.28
C GLY A 632 14.97 -12.79 13.79
N ASN A 633 15.84 -13.49 13.03
CA ASN A 633 15.73 -13.64 11.58
C ASN A 633 15.63 -15.10 11.18
N VAL A 634 14.91 -15.35 10.08
CA VAL A 634 14.60 -16.69 9.60
C VAL A 634 14.83 -16.87 8.10
N ALA A 635 14.88 -18.15 7.70
CA ALA A 635 15.00 -18.58 6.31
C ALA A 635 14.10 -19.78 6.04
N ILE A 636 13.73 -20.00 4.79
CA ILE A 636 12.86 -21.09 4.32
C ILE A 636 13.28 -22.48 4.87
N PRO A 637 14.57 -22.89 4.84
CA PRO A 637 14.95 -24.21 5.35
C PRO A 637 14.63 -24.44 6.82
N GLN A 638 14.61 -23.36 7.64
CA GLN A 638 14.25 -23.46 9.05
C GLN A 638 12.76 -23.73 9.24
N PHE A 639 11.91 -23.13 8.39
CA PHE A 639 10.46 -23.36 8.39
C PHE A 639 10.14 -24.80 7.97
N ILE A 640 10.73 -25.28 6.87
CA ILE A 640 10.59 -26.66 6.37
C ILE A 640 10.96 -27.66 7.47
N ALA A 641 12.15 -27.54 8.05
CA ALA A 641 12.62 -28.43 9.11
C ALA A 641 11.72 -28.41 10.37
N LEU A 642 11.08 -27.26 10.68
CA LEU A 642 10.11 -27.20 11.77
C LEU A 642 8.81 -27.90 11.40
N ALA A 643 8.31 -27.73 10.19
CA ALA A 643 7.09 -28.36 9.69
C ALA A 643 7.22 -29.89 9.67
N GLU A 644 8.33 -30.41 9.19
CA GLU A 644 8.64 -31.84 9.20
C GLU A 644 8.72 -32.43 10.60
N ARG A 645 9.42 -31.73 11.50
CA ARG A 645 9.54 -32.18 12.91
C ARG A 645 8.18 -32.22 13.61
N ILE A 646 7.29 -31.27 13.35
CA ILE A 646 5.97 -31.19 14.00
C ILE A 646 5.00 -32.19 13.43
N SER A 647 5.01 -32.37 12.10
CA SER A 647 4.10 -33.27 11.39
C SER A 647 4.56 -34.72 11.40
N GLY A 648 5.87 -34.94 11.56
CA GLY A 648 6.48 -36.28 11.39
C GLY A 648 6.47 -36.76 9.94
N GLN A 649 6.27 -35.88 8.97
CA GLN A 649 6.23 -36.18 7.54
C GLN A 649 7.48 -35.62 6.85
N GLU A 650 7.90 -36.26 5.75
CA GLU A 650 8.84 -35.73 4.79
C GLU A 650 8.12 -34.70 3.91
N LEU A 651 8.56 -33.45 3.92
CA LEU A 651 7.90 -32.33 3.25
C LEU A 651 8.78 -31.64 2.18
N ASP A 652 10.06 -32.00 2.03
CA ASP A 652 10.93 -31.44 0.98
C ASP A 652 10.27 -31.50 -0.42
N PRO A 653 9.71 -32.64 -0.90
CA PRO A 653 9.09 -32.67 -2.23
C PRO A 653 7.85 -31.76 -2.33
N PHE A 654 7.12 -31.55 -1.23
CA PHE A 654 5.98 -30.64 -1.18
C PHE A 654 6.45 -29.19 -1.35
N PHE A 655 7.45 -28.76 -0.58
CA PHE A 655 7.96 -27.39 -0.68
C PHE A 655 8.72 -27.14 -1.99
N ASP A 656 9.39 -28.13 -2.55
CA ASP A 656 10.00 -28.02 -3.89
C ASP A 656 8.94 -27.74 -4.97
N GLU A 657 7.79 -28.41 -4.89
CA GLU A 657 6.69 -28.21 -5.82
C GLU A 657 6.05 -26.81 -5.66
N TRP A 658 5.78 -26.39 -4.43
CA TRP A 658 5.04 -25.16 -4.16
C TRP A 658 5.89 -23.88 -4.24
N LEU A 659 7.16 -23.95 -3.79
CA LEU A 659 8.02 -22.77 -3.66
C LEU A 659 8.98 -22.58 -4.84
N PHE A 660 9.51 -23.69 -5.41
CA PHE A 660 10.63 -23.61 -6.33
C PHE A 660 10.31 -24.09 -7.75
N THR A 661 9.15 -24.67 -7.98
CA THR A 661 8.73 -25.11 -9.33
C THR A 661 7.91 -24.01 -10.01
N PRO A 662 8.36 -23.46 -11.17
CA PRO A 662 7.66 -22.40 -11.89
C PRO A 662 6.51 -22.97 -12.75
N ALA A 663 5.55 -23.62 -12.10
CA ALA A 663 4.40 -24.24 -12.73
C ALA A 663 3.29 -24.44 -11.71
N LYS A 664 2.06 -24.59 -12.19
CA LYS A 664 0.93 -24.97 -11.35
C LYS A 664 1.21 -26.31 -10.67
N PRO A 665 1.10 -26.40 -9.31
CA PRO A 665 1.37 -27.65 -8.59
C PRO A 665 0.51 -28.80 -9.10
N ALA A 666 1.16 -29.94 -9.44
CA ALA A 666 0.47 -31.13 -9.94
C ALA A 666 -0.47 -31.72 -8.88
N SER A 667 -0.17 -31.49 -7.61
CA SER A 667 -1.01 -31.86 -6.47
C SER A 667 -2.40 -31.19 -6.46
N LEU A 668 -2.60 -30.06 -7.17
CA LEU A 668 -3.89 -29.40 -7.33
C LEU A 668 -4.88 -30.18 -8.22
N GLY A 669 -4.40 -31.12 -9.04
CA GLY A 669 -5.25 -31.88 -9.98
C GLY A 669 -5.86 -31.01 -11.08
N ASP A 670 -6.82 -31.59 -11.83
CA ASP A 670 -7.55 -30.85 -12.86
C ASP A 670 -8.63 -29.97 -12.19
N ALA A 671 -8.47 -28.65 -12.22
CA ALA A 671 -9.42 -27.69 -11.67
C ALA A 671 -10.85 -27.82 -12.23
N ALA A 672 -11.02 -28.50 -13.39
CA ALA A 672 -12.32 -28.86 -13.95
C ALA A 672 -13.12 -29.84 -13.05
N ALA A 673 -12.45 -30.61 -12.19
CA ALA A 673 -13.09 -31.48 -11.22
C ALA A 673 -13.62 -30.72 -9.99
N MET A 674 -12.98 -29.60 -9.62
CA MET A 674 -13.34 -28.76 -8.47
C MET A 674 -14.56 -27.88 -8.75
N ARG A 675 -14.77 -27.42 -10.00
CA ARG A 675 -15.95 -26.61 -10.40
C ARG A 675 -17.30 -27.29 -10.25
N LYS A 676 -17.35 -28.58 -9.89
CA LYS A 676 -18.59 -29.34 -9.69
C LYS A 676 -19.21 -29.18 -8.29
N ALA A 677 -18.53 -28.59 -7.34
CA ALA A 677 -19.07 -28.27 -6.02
C ALA A 677 -19.46 -26.78 -6.01
N GLY A 678 -20.60 -26.45 -6.58
CA GLY A 678 -21.12 -25.11 -6.81
C GLY A 678 -21.01 -24.14 -5.63
N SER A 679 -19.95 -23.37 -5.55
CA SER A 679 -19.89 -22.13 -4.78
C SER A 679 -20.15 -20.96 -5.75
N THR A 680 -21.23 -20.22 -5.50
CA THR A 680 -21.55 -18.95 -6.15
C THR A 680 -21.03 -17.76 -5.33
N LEU A 681 -20.07 -17.99 -4.42
CA LEU A 681 -19.49 -16.95 -3.59
C LEU A 681 -18.50 -16.12 -4.43
N ARG A 682 -18.71 -14.82 -4.48
CA ARG A 682 -17.73 -13.84 -4.99
C ARG A 682 -16.59 -13.75 -3.97
N VAL A 683 -15.48 -14.39 -4.26
CA VAL A 683 -14.22 -14.12 -3.58
C VAL A 683 -13.72 -12.79 -4.11
N VAL A 684 -13.65 -11.76 -3.26
CA VAL A 684 -12.96 -10.51 -3.56
C VAL A 684 -11.53 -10.71 -3.06
N PRO A 685 -10.53 -10.85 -3.94
CA PRO A 685 -9.14 -10.92 -3.52
C PRO A 685 -8.79 -9.63 -2.80
N GLY A 686 -8.17 -9.72 -1.62
CA GLY A 686 -7.51 -8.59 -1.02
C GLY A 686 -6.44 -8.07 -1.99
N GLY A 687 -6.53 -6.80 -2.40
CA GLY A 687 -5.57 -6.20 -3.31
C GLY A 687 -4.27 -5.88 -2.58
N HIS A 688 -3.42 -6.88 -2.34
CA HIS A 688 -2.13 -6.69 -1.70
C HIS A 688 -1.03 -6.81 -2.74
N GLY A 689 -0.21 -5.84 -2.79
CA GLY A 689 0.80 -5.66 -3.80
C GLY A 689 0.33 -4.66 -4.86
N PRO A 690 1.27 -4.10 -5.62
CA PRO A 690 0.93 -3.11 -6.62
C PRO A 690 -0.14 -3.67 -7.54
N MET A 691 -1.24 -2.93 -7.72
CA MET A 691 -2.29 -3.28 -8.67
C MET A 691 -1.65 -3.52 -10.04
N LYS A 692 -1.22 -4.75 -10.29
CA LYS A 692 -0.67 -5.16 -11.57
C LYS A 692 -1.67 -6.06 -12.26
N ARG A 693 -2.48 -5.49 -13.11
CA ARG A 693 -2.70 -6.01 -14.45
C ARG A 693 -2.80 -4.86 -15.44
N VAL A 694 -1.69 -4.22 -15.74
CA VAL A 694 -1.55 -3.64 -17.07
C VAL A 694 -0.89 -4.71 -17.91
N THR A 695 -1.70 -5.46 -18.66
CA THR A 695 -1.24 -6.33 -19.71
C THR A 695 -0.40 -5.50 -20.69
N ARG A 696 0.84 -5.95 -20.90
CA ARG A 696 1.63 -5.52 -22.07
C ARG A 696 0.92 -5.87 -23.37
#